data_b11104ad09c95d1f1ebcaf22a5cc6aa0
#
_entry.id   b11104ad09c95d1f1ebcaf22a5cc6aa0
#
_cell.length_a   1.000
_cell.length_b   1.000
_cell.length_c   1.000
_cell.angle_alpha   90.00
_cell.angle_beta   90.00
_cell.angle_gamma   90.00
#
_symmetry.space_group_name_H-M   'P 1'
#
loop_
_entity.id
_entity.type
_entity.pdbx_description
1 polymer ?
#
loop_
_entity_poly.entity_id
_entity_poly.type
_entity_poly.pdbx_seq_one_letter_code
_entity_poly.pdbx_strand_id
1 'polypeptide(L)'
;MRIGVFICHCGENIGRTVDCPAVAEAAGRFPGVAYSVDNKYMCSDPGQNLVKNAIKEKNLDAVVVGSCSPHMHEKTFRKACSDAGLNPYLFEMANLREHCSWVHEDIVEATKKAIDLTRIAVEKAKRNDPLEPIRVPVTKRALVIGGGISGIQAALDIANAGFECVLVEKEPSIGGHMSQLSETFPTLDCSQCILTPRMVEVYQHPKIKLLTYSEVEKVEGFIGNFKVTVRKKARGIDDTKCNGCGNCAQKCPIKKKAFSEFDEGLSFRPAIYVPFPQAVPNIPVIDKSVCTYYQTGKCQMCVKVCGREAIKFDQEDTFITEDVGSIVVATGYKLYTIDKKPDDSEIKGYGEYGYGKYKDVIDGLQFERIASASGPTSGEIQRPSDKKTPKKIVFIQCVGSRDESKGFSYCSKICCMYTAKHAMLYKHKVHDGEAYVFYMDIRAGGKGYDEFVRRAIEEDHVKYIRGRVSRIYEENGKYIVKGEDTLAGKSITIDADMVVLATAMMAQPNATKLAQTIGISYDKYGFYNEAHPKLRPVEVSTAGIFLAGACQSPKDIPESVAMASAAAAKSLVLFGSDVLEREPTVARVNESVCAGCFYCQKVCAYNAIEKKEIRDRQGNLIRTIAYVNSGLCQGCGTCNAVCPSKSVELIGFNDEEIYAEINALS
;
A
#
# COMPACT_ATOMS: atom_id res chain seq x y z
N MET A 1 -16.21 45.66 -5.20
CA MET A 1 -15.39 44.52 -5.64
C MET A 1 -15.27 44.54 -7.14
N ARG A 2 -14.08 44.41 -7.71
CA ARG A 2 -13.76 44.45 -9.15
C ARG A 2 -13.37 43.03 -9.57
N ILE A 3 -14.24 42.31 -10.27
CA ILE A 3 -14.06 40.91 -10.64
C ILE A 3 -13.57 40.82 -12.10
N GLY A 4 -12.58 39.96 -12.33
CA GLY A 4 -12.16 39.54 -13.66
C GLY A 4 -12.73 38.20 -14.04
N VAL A 5 -13.34 38.09 -15.23
CA VAL A 5 -13.90 36.84 -15.75
C VAL A 5 -13.10 36.39 -16.96
N PHE A 6 -12.68 35.14 -16.96
CA PHE A 6 -11.83 34.52 -18.00
C PHE A 6 -12.44 33.24 -18.52
N ILE A 7 -12.86 33.20 -19.75
CA ILE A 7 -13.54 32.05 -20.37
C ILE A 7 -12.57 31.27 -21.25
N CYS A 8 -12.47 29.98 -20.98
CA CYS A 8 -11.58 29.05 -21.67
C CYS A 8 -12.35 28.24 -22.72
N HIS A 9 -11.85 28.20 -23.95
CA HIS A 9 -12.41 27.28 -24.97
C HIS A 9 -12.04 25.82 -24.72
N CYS A 10 -10.96 25.57 -23.98
CA CYS A 10 -10.39 24.22 -23.81
C CYS A 10 -10.17 23.51 -25.17
N GLY A 11 -9.67 24.29 -26.16
CA GLY A 11 -9.66 23.90 -27.56
C GLY A 11 -11.08 23.68 -28.09
N GLU A 12 -11.38 22.46 -28.53
CA GLU A 12 -12.71 22.05 -29.00
C GLU A 12 -13.60 21.48 -27.92
N ASN A 13 -13.06 21.16 -26.73
CA ASN A 13 -13.84 20.51 -25.67
C ASN A 13 -14.97 21.38 -25.10
N ILE A 14 -14.80 22.69 -25.07
CA ILE A 14 -15.83 23.67 -24.70
C ILE A 14 -16.25 24.44 -25.95
N GLY A 15 -15.30 24.99 -26.70
CA GLY A 15 -15.56 25.89 -27.82
C GLY A 15 -16.32 25.29 -29.01
N ARG A 16 -16.48 23.97 -29.08
CA ARG A 16 -17.32 23.32 -30.11
C ARG A 16 -18.82 23.43 -29.81
N THR A 17 -19.20 23.43 -28.52
CA THR A 17 -20.60 23.43 -28.08
C THR A 17 -21.00 24.70 -27.34
N VAL A 18 -20.05 25.51 -26.90
CA VAL A 18 -20.30 26.78 -26.20
C VAL A 18 -19.70 27.94 -27.00
N ASP A 19 -20.48 28.97 -27.26
CA ASP A 19 -19.98 30.25 -27.79
C ASP A 19 -19.26 31.01 -26.68
N CYS A 20 -17.95 30.72 -26.51
CA CYS A 20 -17.13 31.28 -25.44
C CYS A 20 -17.01 32.83 -25.54
N PRO A 21 -16.87 33.46 -26.72
CA PRO A 21 -16.95 34.89 -26.86
C PRO A 21 -18.27 35.50 -26.35
N ALA A 22 -19.42 34.87 -26.68
CA ALA A 22 -20.72 35.32 -26.19
C ALA A 22 -20.85 35.21 -24.67
N VAL A 23 -20.30 34.14 -24.07
CA VAL A 23 -20.24 33.99 -22.60
C VAL A 23 -19.40 35.09 -21.96
N ALA A 24 -18.21 35.42 -22.55
CA ALA A 24 -17.36 36.46 -22.03
C ALA A 24 -18.04 37.84 -22.17
N GLU A 25 -18.70 38.13 -23.29
CA GLU A 25 -19.46 39.38 -23.48
C GLU A 25 -20.61 39.50 -22.45
N ALA A 26 -21.38 38.43 -22.25
CA ALA A 26 -22.46 38.42 -21.26
C ALA A 26 -21.92 38.60 -19.83
N ALA A 27 -20.81 37.95 -19.48
CA ALA A 27 -20.17 38.07 -18.19
C ALA A 27 -19.66 39.48 -17.91
N GLY A 28 -19.18 40.19 -18.94
CA GLY A 28 -18.77 41.58 -18.84
C GLY A 28 -19.88 42.54 -18.42
N ARG A 29 -21.14 42.14 -18.56
CA ARG A 29 -22.34 42.91 -18.13
C ARG A 29 -22.81 42.59 -16.72
N PHE A 30 -22.22 41.59 -16.04
CA PHE A 30 -22.64 41.24 -14.68
C PHE A 30 -22.20 42.33 -13.69
N PRO A 31 -23.05 42.65 -12.71
CA PRO A 31 -22.68 43.63 -11.67
C PRO A 31 -21.38 43.21 -10.95
N GLY A 32 -20.43 44.14 -10.86
CA GLY A 32 -19.13 43.93 -10.22
C GLY A 32 -18.05 43.34 -11.12
N VAL A 33 -18.36 42.92 -12.36
CA VAL A 33 -17.35 42.49 -13.31
C VAL A 33 -16.70 43.73 -13.96
N ALA A 34 -15.40 43.87 -13.77
CA ALA A 34 -14.60 44.98 -14.29
C ALA A 34 -13.83 44.64 -15.58
N TYR A 35 -13.65 43.34 -15.83
CA TYR A 35 -12.95 42.84 -17.01
C TYR A 35 -13.47 41.42 -17.36
N SER A 36 -13.69 41.17 -18.64
CA SER A 36 -14.07 39.85 -19.12
C SER A 36 -13.44 39.58 -20.49
N VAL A 37 -12.92 38.36 -20.67
CA VAL A 37 -12.24 37.94 -21.90
C VAL A 37 -12.30 36.42 -22.06
N ASP A 38 -12.29 35.98 -23.31
CA ASP A 38 -12.11 34.56 -23.65
C ASP A 38 -10.70 34.26 -24.16
N ASN A 39 -10.26 33.03 -24.07
CA ASN A 39 -8.99 32.57 -24.64
C ASN A 39 -9.06 31.05 -24.92
N LYS A 40 -8.36 30.64 -25.96
CA LYS A 40 -8.36 29.24 -26.41
C LYS A 40 -7.87 28.26 -25.32
N TYR A 41 -6.84 28.64 -24.54
CA TYR A 41 -6.27 27.80 -23.47
C TYR A 41 -5.86 28.67 -22.28
N MET A 42 -6.76 28.89 -21.31
CA MET A 42 -6.46 29.68 -20.11
C MET A 42 -5.39 29.08 -19.23
N CYS A 43 -5.30 27.73 -19.18
CA CYS A 43 -4.29 27.02 -18.39
C CYS A 43 -2.87 27.04 -18.97
N SER A 44 -2.71 27.49 -20.21
CA SER A 44 -1.38 27.71 -20.84
C SER A 44 -0.66 28.91 -20.25
N ASP A 45 0.66 29.01 -20.45
CA ASP A 45 1.43 30.17 -19.98
C ASP A 45 0.89 31.51 -20.51
N PRO A 46 0.50 31.64 -21.81
CA PRO A 46 -0.14 32.86 -22.29
C PRO A 46 -1.47 33.18 -21.59
N GLY A 47 -2.31 32.14 -21.33
CA GLY A 47 -3.58 32.31 -20.64
C GLY A 47 -3.39 32.71 -19.17
N GLN A 48 -2.47 32.07 -18.45
CA GLN A 48 -2.12 32.45 -17.07
C GLN A 48 -1.55 33.88 -17.00
N ASN A 49 -0.71 34.27 -17.97
CA ASN A 49 -0.17 35.65 -18.05
C ASN A 49 -1.28 36.66 -18.33
N LEU A 50 -2.28 36.30 -19.13
CA LEU A 50 -3.45 37.16 -19.36
C LEU A 50 -4.18 37.42 -18.03
N VAL A 51 -4.40 36.39 -17.21
CA VAL A 51 -5.00 36.54 -15.87
C VAL A 51 -4.12 37.40 -14.96
N LYS A 52 -2.81 37.12 -14.88
CA LYS A 52 -1.85 37.88 -14.04
C LYS A 52 -1.79 39.35 -14.41
N ASN A 53 -1.74 39.67 -15.70
CA ASN A 53 -1.69 41.03 -16.20
C ASN A 53 -2.99 41.80 -15.92
N ALA A 54 -4.13 41.15 -16.17
CA ALA A 54 -5.42 41.73 -15.88
C ALA A 54 -5.63 42.05 -14.38
N ILE A 55 -5.18 41.18 -13.48
CA ILE A 55 -5.21 41.46 -12.02
C ILE A 55 -4.52 42.77 -11.71
N LYS A 56 -3.31 42.98 -12.25
CA LYS A 56 -2.48 44.16 -11.99
C LYS A 56 -3.02 45.41 -12.71
N GLU A 57 -3.30 45.32 -14.02
CA GLU A 57 -3.70 46.44 -14.84
C GLU A 57 -5.10 46.97 -14.55
N LYS A 58 -6.02 46.06 -14.18
CA LYS A 58 -7.42 46.41 -13.90
C LYS A 58 -7.70 46.51 -12.40
N ASN A 59 -6.70 46.30 -11.53
CA ASN A 59 -6.84 46.29 -10.08
C ASN A 59 -8.02 45.38 -9.66
N LEU A 60 -7.93 44.10 -10.01
CA LEU A 60 -8.98 43.13 -9.71
C LEU A 60 -8.90 42.67 -8.26
N ASP A 61 -10.06 42.60 -7.59
CA ASP A 61 -10.21 42.12 -6.22
C ASP A 61 -10.51 40.60 -6.18
N ALA A 62 -11.06 40.04 -7.26
CA ALA A 62 -11.36 38.62 -7.40
C ALA A 62 -11.29 38.16 -8.86
N VAL A 63 -11.14 36.86 -9.06
CA VAL A 63 -11.03 36.22 -10.38
C VAL A 63 -12.00 35.05 -10.49
N VAL A 64 -12.69 34.98 -11.63
CA VAL A 64 -13.52 33.82 -12.03
C VAL A 64 -12.99 33.27 -13.33
N VAL A 65 -12.74 31.96 -13.40
CA VAL A 65 -12.34 31.28 -14.63
C VAL A 65 -13.40 30.25 -15.03
N GLY A 66 -14.10 30.51 -16.14
CA GLY A 66 -14.98 29.52 -16.76
C GLY A 66 -14.19 28.57 -17.64
N SER A 67 -13.99 27.32 -17.22
CA SER A 67 -13.16 26.35 -17.94
C SER A 67 -13.52 24.88 -17.64
N CYS A 68 -12.56 23.97 -17.67
CA CYS A 68 -12.72 22.57 -17.28
C CYS A 68 -12.86 22.39 -15.76
N SER A 69 -12.83 21.12 -15.30
CA SER A 69 -12.98 20.77 -13.89
C SER A 69 -11.97 21.48 -12.98
N PRO A 70 -12.41 22.01 -11.82
CA PRO A 70 -11.53 22.50 -10.76
C PRO A 70 -10.46 21.50 -10.33
N HIS A 71 -10.77 20.20 -10.30
CA HIS A 71 -9.81 19.13 -9.97
C HIS A 71 -8.53 19.16 -10.81
N MET A 72 -8.60 19.67 -12.04
CA MET A 72 -7.44 19.73 -12.95
C MET A 72 -6.60 21.00 -12.77
N HIS A 73 -7.23 22.16 -12.69
CA HIS A 73 -6.53 23.43 -12.87
C HIS A 73 -6.81 24.49 -11.80
N GLU A 74 -7.57 24.18 -10.77
CA GLU A 74 -7.78 25.12 -9.66
C GLU A 74 -6.46 25.60 -9.04
N LYS A 75 -5.55 24.66 -8.74
CA LYS A 75 -4.22 25.00 -8.22
C LYS A 75 -3.39 25.84 -9.18
N THR A 76 -3.54 25.63 -10.48
CA THR A 76 -2.85 26.41 -11.53
C THR A 76 -3.28 27.87 -11.49
N PHE A 77 -4.59 28.12 -11.43
CA PHE A 77 -5.13 29.46 -11.41
C PHE A 77 -4.97 30.16 -10.07
N ARG A 78 -5.12 29.44 -8.94
CA ARG A 78 -4.80 29.97 -7.61
C ARG A 78 -3.35 30.44 -7.53
N LYS A 79 -2.42 29.66 -8.11
CA LYS A 79 -1.02 30.08 -8.21
C LYS A 79 -0.86 31.31 -9.07
N ALA A 80 -1.54 31.41 -10.21
CA ALA A 80 -1.50 32.59 -11.06
C ALA A 80 -2.04 33.85 -10.34
N CYS A 81 -3.10 33.71 -9.52
CA CYS A 81 -3.60 34.80 -8.67
C CYS A 81 -2.55 35.22 -7.64
N SER A 82 -1.95 34.25 -6.91
CA SER A 82 -0.91 34.49 -5.92
C SER A 82 0.33 35.17 -6.52
N ASP A 83 0.81 34.70 -7.69
CA ASP A 83 1.94 35.28 -8.41
C ASP A 83 1.66 36.76 -8.83
N ALA A 84 0.40 37.12 -9.01
CA ALA A 84 -0.02 38.49 -9.31
C ALA A 84 -0.27 39.37 -8.09
N GLY A 85 -0.19 38.80 -6.86
CA GLY A 85 -0.42 39.48 -5.58
C GLY A 85 -1.87 39.47 -5.11
N LEU A 86 -2.74 38.69 -5.75
CA LEU A 86 -4.13 38.47 -5.30
C LEU A 86 -4.18 37.23 -4.39
N ASN A 87 -4.94 37.34 -3.28
CA ASN A 87 -5.15 36.15 -2.41
C ASN A 87 -5.74 35.00 -3.22
N PRO A 88 -5.16 33.79 -3.19
CA PRO A 88 -5.53 32.64 -4.02
C PRO A 88 -6.94 32.10 -3.75
N TYR A 89 -7.58 32.48 -2.65
CA TYR A 89 -8.93 32.09 -2.30
C TYR A 89 -10.01 33.10 -2.72
N LEU A 90 -9.60 34.28 -3.22
CA LEU A 90 -10.48 35.20 -3.94
C LEU A 90 -10.59 34.81 -5.45
N PHE A 91 -10.71 33.51 -5.66
CA PHE A 91 -10.76 32.86 -6.96
C PHE A 91 -11.87 31.82 -7.00
N GLU A 92 -12.66 31.82 -8.08
CA GLU A 92 -13.68 30.80 -8.35
C GLU A 92 -13.52 30.18 -9.74
N MET A 93 -13.99 28.97 -9.90
CA MET A 93 -13.91 28.24 -11.16
C MET A 93 -15.26 27.70 -11.57
N ALA A 94 -15.83 28.23 -12.67
CA ALA A 94 -17.04 27.68 -13.28
C ALA A 94 -16.68 26.50 -14.19
N ASN A 95 -17.25 25.32 -13.93
CA ASN A 95 -17.03 24.14 -14.74
C ASN A 95 -17.92 24.15 -15.99
N LEU A 96 -17.38 24.67 -17.10
CA LEU A 96 -18.07 24.76 -18.39
C LEU A 96 -17.86 23.52 -19.27
N ARG A 97 -17.00 22.58 -18.86
CA ARG A 97 -16.75 21.36 -19.64
C ARG A 97 -17.67 20.22 -19.20
N GLU A 98 -17.47 19.70 -17.99
CA GLU A 98 -18.20 18.55 -17.49
C GLU A 98 -19.66 18.88 -17.15
N HIS A 99 -19.94 20.09 -16.68
CA HIS A 99 -21.28 20.52 -16.31
C HIS A 99 -22.09 21.15 -17.45
N CYS A 100 -21.45 21.45 -18.59
CA CYS A 100 -22.09 22.14 -19.71
C CYS A 100 -21.77 21.47 -21.06
N SER A 101 -20.58 21.69 -21.64
CA SER A 101 -20.29 21.31 -23.02
C SER A 101 -20.33 19.79 -23.28
N TRP A 102 -20.09 18.96 -22.28
CA TRP A 102 -20.17 17.51 -22.42
C TRP A 102 -21.56 16.92 -22.23
N VAL A 103 -22.51 17.71 -21.73
CA VAL A 103 -23.88 17.25 -21.44
C VAL A 103 -24.94 17.99 -22.29
N HIS A 104 -24.51 18.86 -23.21
CA HIS A 104 -25.35 19.56 -24.16
C HIS A 104 -24.81 19.40 -25.58
N GLU A 105 -25.71 19.24 -26.54
CA GLU A 105 -25.36 19.16 -27.96
C GLU A 105 -25.70 20.46 -28.70
N ASP A 106 -26.77 21.18 -28.27
CA ASP A 106 -27.18 22.44 -28.83
C ASP A 106 -26.38 23.60 -28.31
N ILE A 107 -25.75 24.37 -29.22
CA ILE A 107 -24.85 25.49 -28.88
C ILE A 107 -25.58 26.65 -28.18
N VAL A 108 -26.87 26.88 -28.48
CA VAL A 108 -27.63 27.99 -27.89
C VAL A 108 -27.93 27.66 -26.41
N GLU A 109 -28.43 26.47 -26.17
CA GLU A 109 -28.74 26.00 -24.81
C GLU A 109 -27.47 25.82 -23.96
N ALA A 110 -26.40 25.27 -24.54
CA ALA A 110 -25.10 25.18 -23.87
C ALA A 110 -24.54 26.54 -23.52
N THR A 111 -24.63 27.52 -24.42
CA THR A 111 -24.13 28.88 -24.16
C THR A 111 -24.94 29.59 -23.07
N LYS A 112 -26.26 29.46 -23.04
CA LYS A 112 -27.11 29.94 -21.92
C LYS A 112 -26.69 29.34 -20.62
N LYS A 113 -26.53 28.00 -20.56
CA LYS A 113 -26.08 27.27 -19.35
C LYS A 113 -24.68 27.72 -18.90
N ALA A 114 -23.76 27.96 -19.83
CA ALA A 114 -22.43 28.46 -19.52
C ALA A 114 -22.46 29.90 -18.94
N ILE A 115 -23.36 30.74 -19.41
CA ILE A 115 -23.60 32.08 -18.86
C ILE A 115 -24.11 31.95 -17.40
N ASP A 116 -25.08 31.06 -17.14
CA ASP A 116 -25.63 30.85 -15.81
C ASP A 116 -24.57 30.33 -14.84
N LEU A 117 -23.79 29.30 -15.23
CA LEU A 117 -22.71 28.77 -14.42
C LEU A 117 -21.63 29.82 -14.10
N THR A 118 -21.34 30.69 -15.07
CA THR A 118 -20.39 31.80 -14.88
C THR A 118 -20.98 32.84 -13.92
N ARG A 119 -22.28 33.15 -14.01
CA ARG A 119 -22.99 34.08 -13.11
C ARG A 119 -22.96 33.57 -11.68
N ILE A 120 -23.28 32.28 -11.46
CA ILE A 120 -23.21 31.64 -10.16
C ILE A 120 -21.82 31.83 -9.55
N ALA A 121 -20.74 31.51 -10.29
CA ALA A 121 -19.38 31.67 -9.81
C ALA A 121 -19.01 33.13 -9.51
N VAL A 122 -19.53 34.10 -10.29
CA VAL A 122 -19.35 35.54 -10.00
C VAL A 122 -20.05 35.95 -8.72
N GLU A 123 -21.28 35.50 -8.48
CA GLU A 123 -22.02 35.86 -7.25
C GLU A 123 -21.38 35.23 -6.01
N LYS A 124 -20.85 33.99 -6.10
CA LYS A 124 -20.03 33.40 -5.06
C LYS A 124 -18.76 34.19 -4.79
N ALA A 125 -18.00 34.51 -5.85
CA ALA A 125 -16.74 35.25 -5.74
C ALA A 125 -16.89 36.61 -5.01
N LYS A 126 -18.06 37.21 -5.06
CA LYS A 126 -18.37 38.45 -4.29
C LYS A 126 -18.43 38.22 -2.78
N ARG A 127 -18.60 36.98 -2.33
CA ARG A 127 -18.77 36.59 -0.93
C ARG A 127 -17.53 35.91 -0.36
N ASN A 128 -16.59 35.54 -1.20
CA ASN A 128 -15.37 34.85 -0.76
C ASN A 128 -14.54 35.74 0.16
N ASP A 129 -14.06 35.14 1.25
CA ASP A 129 -13.10 35.73 2.15
C ASP A 129 -11.65 35.45 1.73
N PRO A 130 -10.71 36.36 1.98
CA PRO A 130 -9.29 36.12 1.80
C PRO A 130 -8.81 35.12 2.87
N LEU A 131 -8.73 33.85 2.51
CA LEU A 131 -8.30 32.80 3.43
C LEU A 131 -6.78 32.64 3.43
N GLU A 132 -6.25 32.10 4.54
CA GLU A 132 -4.84 31.74 4.67
C GLU A 132 -4.70 30.22 4.77
N PRO A 133 -3.72 29.61 4.09
CA PRO A 133 -3.46 28.19 4.22
C PRO A 133 -3.20 27.77 5.67
N ILE A 134 -3.74 26.63 6.07
CA ILE A 134 -3.46 26.06 7.38
C ILE A 134 -2.05 25.49 7.35
N ARG A 135 -1.19 25.95 8.27
CA ARG A 135 0.19 25.47 8.40
C ARG A 135 0.31 24.52 9.58
N VAL A 136 0.71 23.28 9.30
CA VAL A 136 0.96 22.26 10.32
C VAL A 136 2.43 21.84 10.28
N PRO A 137 3.11 21.69 11.41
CA PRO A 137 4.49 21.22 11.44
C PRO A 137 4.59 19.79 10.90
N VAL A 138 5.74 19.39 10.38
CA VAL A 138 6.00 18.05 9.86
C VAL A 138 7.01 17.34 10.73
N THR A 139 6.63 16.19 11.27
CA THR A 139 7.55 15.26 11.93
C THR A 139 8.40 14.56 10.88
N LYS A 140 9.70 14.88 10.83
CA LYS A 140 10.62 14.36 9.81
C LYS A 140 11.12 12.96 10.14
N ARG A 141 10.20 12.03 10.31
CA ARG A 141 10.44 10.64 10.66
C ARG A 141 9.41 9.75 9.97
N ALA A 142 9.81 8.63 9.40
CA ALA A 142 8.91 7.70 8.74
C ALA A 142 8.66 6.46 9.60
N LEU A 143 7.48 5.85 9.43
CA LEU A 143 7.22 4.47 9.82
C LEU A 143 7.19 3.60 8.58
N VAL A 144 7.88 2.46 8.61
CA VAL A 144 7.79 1.41 7.60
C VAL A 144 7.21 0.16 8.24
N ILE A 145 6.12 -0.38 7.69
CA ILE A 145 5.41 -1.56 8.20
C ILE A 145 5.72 -2.75 7.30
N GLY A 146 6.50 -3.70 7.81
CA GLY A 146 6.96 -4.89 7.12
C GLY A 146 8.46 -4.85 6.78
N GLY A 147 9.20 -5.85 7.26
CA GLY A 147 10.67 -5.97 7.11
C GLY A 147 11.10 -6.91 5.98
N GLY A 148 10.28 -7.10 4.95
CA GLY A 148 10.69 -7.75 3.69
C GLY A 148 11.55 -6.83 2.82
N ILE A 149 11.94 -7.28 1.62
CA ILE A 149 12.83 -6.54 0.72
C ILE A 149 12.32 -5.11 0.43
N SER A 150 11.01 -4.93 0.25
CA SER A 150 10.43 -3.60 0.03
C SER A 150 10.60 -2.69 1.24
N GLY A 151 10.33 -3.19 2.45
CA GLY A 151 10.48 -2.39 3.67
C GLY A 151 11.93 -2.09 4.00
N ILE A 152 12.84 -3.05 3.79
CA ILE A 152 14.29 -2.87 3.92
C ILE A 152 14.75 -1.75 2.99
N GLN A 153 14.38 -1.81 1.70
CA GLN A 153 14.76 -0.78 0.74
C GLN A 153 14.20 0.60 1.10
N ALA A 154 12.90 0.69 1.42
CA ALA A 154 12.29 1.97 1.80
C ALA A 154 12.94 2.57 3.05
N ALA A 155 13.22 1.75 4.08
CA ALA A 155 13.86 2.21 5.30
C ALA A 155 15.29 2.72 5.06
N LEU A 156 16.07 2.02 4.22
CA LEU A 156 17.43 2.43 3.87
C LEU A 156 17.43 3.73 3.04
N ASP A 157 16.54 3.85 2.04
CA ASP A 157 16.46 5.06 1.21
C ASP A 157 16.12 6.30 2.05
N ILE A 158 15.18 6.17 3.00
CA ILE A 158 14.81 7.26 3.90
C ILE A 158 15.97 7.60 4.86
N ALA A 159 16.60 6.59 5.44
CA ALA A 159 17.67 6.78 6.41
C ALA A 159 18.96 7.34 5.77
N ASN A 160 19.33 6.84 4.59
CA ASN A 160 20.47 7.33 3.80
C ASN A 160 20.25 8.78 3.32
N ALA A 161 18.99 9.20 3.11
CA ALA A 161 18.67 10.61 2.85
C ALA A 161 18.76 11.51 4.09
N GLY A 162 19.08 10.94 5.26
CA GLY A 162 19.33 11.69 6.49
C GLY A 162 18.16 11.78 7.47
N PHE A 163 17.04 11.10 7.21
CA PHE A 163 15.85 11.14 8.08
C PHE A 163 15.71 9.89 8.94
N GLU A 164 15.05 10.02 10.09
CA GLU A 164 14.79 8.88 10.97
C GLU A 164 13.69 7.98 10.40
N CYS A 165 13.84 6.67 10.64
CA CYS A 165 12.89 5.65 10.23
C CYS A 165 12.64 4.63 11.34
N VAL A 166 11.38 4.29 11.59
CA VAL A 166 11.00 3.15 12.44
C VAL A 166 10.55 2.02 11.53
N LEU A 167 11.23 0.89 11.55
CA LEU A 167 10.87 -0.31 10.80
C LEU A 167 10.23 -1.33 11.73
N VAL A 168 8.97 -1.67 11.48
CA VAL A 168 8.17 -2.63 12.28
C VAL A 168 7.99 -3.92 11.50
N GLU A 169 8.42 -5.05 12.08
CA GLU A 169 8.26 -6.38 11.50
C GLU A 169 7.55 -7.34 12.49
N LYS A 170 6.53 -8.03 12.00
CA LYS A 170 5.73 -8.96 12.82
C LYS A 170 6.47 -10.25 13.19
N GLU A 171 7.40 -10.67 12.32
CA GLU A 171 8.22 -11.87 12.54
C GLU A 171 9.45 -11.56 13.42
N PRO A 172 10.08 -12.60 14.00
CA PRO A 172 11.26 -12.41 14.84
C PRO A 172 12.48 -11.83 14.12
N SER A 173 12.52 -11.90 12.79
CA SER A 173 13.60 -11.39 11.93
C SER A 173 13.03 -10.66 10.72
N ILE A 174 13.76 -9.70 10.18
CA ILE A 174 13.52 -9.14 8.85
C ILE A 174 14.00 -10.09 7.75
N GLY A 175 13.64 -9.80 6.49
CA GLY A 175 14.03 -10.56 5.29
C GLY A 175 12.84 -11.02 4.46
N GLY A 176 11.68 -11.30 5.08
CA GLY A 176 10.46 -11.73 4.40
C GLY A 176 10.66 -12.98 3.53
N HIS A 177 9.84 -13.14 2.48
CA HIS A 177 9.95 -14.30 1.58
C HIS A 177 11.29 -14.39 0.84
N MET A 178 11.95 -13.26 0.58
CA MET A 178 13.26 -13.29 -0.10
C MET A 178 14.29 -14.08 0.68
N SER A 179 14.23 -14.09 2.02
CA SER A 179 15.12 -14.90 2.87
C SER A 179 14.89 -16.41 2.73
N GLN A 180 13.75 -16.84 2.22
CA GLN A 180 13.40 -18.25 2.02
C GLN A 180 13.84 -18.79 0.64
N LEU A 181 14.14 -17.89 -0.32
CA LEU A 181 14.54 -18.29 -1.67
C LEU A 181 15.97 -18.84 -1.73
N SER A 182 16.22 -19.71 -2.70
CA SER A 182 17.56 -20.18 -3.02
C SER A 182 18.31 -19.16 -3.90
N GLU A 183 17.77 -18.91 -5.07
CA GLU A 183 18.29 -17.96 -6.05
C GLU A 183 17.17 -17.05 -6.56
N THR A 184 17.52 -15.96 -7.26
CA THR A 184 16.56 -15.01 -7.82
C THR A 184 16.65 -14.97 -9.35
N PHE A 185 15.50 -14.87 -10.02
CA PHE A 185 15.46 -14.65 -11.46
C PHE A 185 15.62 -13.14 -11.78
N PRO A 186 16.09 -12.74 -12.95
CA PRO A 186 16.54 -13.59 -14.08
C PRO A 186 18.03 -13.94 -14.02
N THR A 187 18.76 -13.52 -12.99
CA THR A 187 20.22 -13.57 -12.92
C THR A 187 20.78 -14.82 -12.23
N LEU A 188 19.94 -15.56 -11.50
CA LEU A 188 20.31 -16.69 -10.63
C LEU A 188 21.28 -16.31 -9.50
N ASP A 189 21.18 -15.07 -9.00
CA ASP A 189 21.93 -14.66 -7.82
C ASP A 189 21.43 -15.38 -6.57
N CYS A 190 22.37 -15.75 -5.70
CA CYS A 190 22.05 -16.27 -4.39
C CYS A 190 21.24 -15.26 -3.57
N SER A 191 20.03 -15.59 -3.20
CA SER A 191 19.12 -14.68 -2.52
C SER A 191 19.67 -14.18 -1.19
N GLN A 192 20.23 -15.08 -0.38
CA GLN A 192 20.84 -14.71 0.92
C GLN A 192 22.07 -13.83 0.77
N CYS A 193 22.88 -14.05 -0.29
CA CYS A 193 24.10 -13.29 -0.52
C CYS A 193 23.84 -11.82 -0.82
N ILE A 194 22.71 -11.51 -1.46
CA ILE A 194 22.33 -10.13 -1.78
C ILE A 194 21.43 -9.50 -0.70
N LEU A 195 20.64 -10.30 0.02
CA LEU A 195 19.72 -9.82 1.04
C LEU A 195 20.41 -9.58 2.40
N THR A 196 21.27 -10.50 2.87
CA THR A 196 21.87 -10.44 4.19
C THR A 196 22.65 -9.13 4.45
N PRO A 197 23.48 -8.62 3.52
CA PRO A 197 24.15 -7.33 3.71
C PRO A 197 23.14 -6.19 3.96
N ARG A 198 22.02 -6.17 3.24
CA ARG A 198 20.96 -5.15 3.41
C ARG A 198 20.27 -5.26 4.75
N MET A 199 20.01 -6.49 5.24
CA MET A 199 19.44 -6.70 6.58
C MET A 199 20.41 -6.20 7.68
N VAL A 200 21.70 -6.46 7.53
CA VAL A 200 22.73 -5.97 8.48
C VAL A 200 22.84 -4.46 8.41
N GLU A 201 22.82 -3.85 7.23
CA GLU A 201 22.80 -2.40 7.03
C GLU A 201 21.64 -1.74 7.77
N VAL A 202 20.41 -2.28 7.63
CA VAL A 202 19.23 -1.82 8.39
C VAL A 202 19.46 -1.88 9.90
N TYR A 203 20.01 -3.00 10.39
CA TYR A 203 20.19 -3.21 11.83
C TYR A 203 21.26 -2.28 12.44
N GLN A 204 22.30 -1.97 11.67
CA GLN A 204 23.40 -1.13 12.11
C GLN A 204 23.19 0.36 11.83
N HIS A 205 22.19 0.72 11.02
CA HIS A 205 22.01 2.11 10.61
C HIS A 205 21.54 2.99 11.77
N PRO A 206 22.28 4.09 12.11
CA PRO A 206 21.99 4.90 13.31
C PRO A 206 20.62 5.62 13.27
N LYS A 207 20.05 5.79 12.09
CA LYS A 207 18.75 6.45 11.89
C LYS A 207 17.57 5.48 11.74
N ILE A 208 17.81 4.16 11.80
CA ILE A 208 16.76 3.16 11.73
C ILE A 208 16.52 2.54 13.11
N LYS A 209 15.31 2.73 13.64
CA LYS A 209 14.85 2.00 14.82
C LYS A 209 14.12 0.74 14.36
N LEU A 210 14.77 -0.41 14.51
CA LEU A 210 14.21 -1.70 14.13
C LEU A 210 13.39 -2.32 15.28
N LEU A 211 12.13 -2.59 15.04
CA LEU A 211 11.18 -3.25 15.95
C LEU A 211 10.71 -4.57 15.32
N THR A 212 11.42 -5.67 15.60
CA THR A 212 11.01 -7.00 15.16
C THR A 212 10.12 -7.68 16.22
N TYR A 213 9.36 -8.69 15.80
CA TYR A 213 8.33 -9.36 16.59
C TYR A 213 7.31 -8.36 17.14
N SER A 214 6.92 -7.39 16.29
CA SER A 214 6.13 -6.23 16.67
C SER A 214 5.03 -5.95 15.63
N GLU A 215 3.89 -5.46 16.07
CA GLU A 215 2.73 -5.18 15.23
C GLU A 215 2.17 -3.79 15.51
N VAL A 216 1.66 -3.12 14.47
CA VAL A 216 0.94 -1.85 14.62
C VAL A 216 -0.46 -2.14 15.14
N GLU A 217 -0.81 -1.56 16.29
CA GLU A 217 -2.11 -1.74 16.96
C GLU A 217 -3.05 -0.56 16.73
N LYS A 218 -2.51 0.67 16.63
CA LYS A 218 -3.30 1.88 16.48
C LYS A 218 -2.54 2.95 15.71
N VAL A 219 -3.25 3.68 14.86
CA VAL A 219 -2.74 4.89 14.19
C VAL A 219 -3.73 6.02 14.39
N GLU A 220 -3.26 7.16 14.83
CA GLU A 220 -4.00 8.40 15.02
C GLU A 220 -3.27 9.54 14.33
N GLY A 221 -3.95 10.65 14.11
CA GLY A 221 -3.35 11.83 13.52
C GLY A 221 -3.55 11.90 11.99
N PHE A 222 -2.68 12.63 11.32
CA PHE A 222 -2.82 12.98 9.91
C PHE A 222 -1.44 13.16 9.27
N ILE A 223 -1.39 13.35 7.96
CA ILE A 223 -0.15 13.59 7.20
C ILE A 223 0.75 14.60 7.90
N GLY A 224 2.00 14.25 8.07
CA GLY A 224 2.99 15.04 8.81
C GLY A 224 2.99 14.79 10.32
N ASN A 225 1.92 14.24 10.90
CA ASN A 225 1.73 14.12 12.36
C ASN A 225 0.92 12.88 12.75
N PHE A 226 1.40 11.70 12.39
CA PHE A 226 0.82 10.45 12.86
C PHE A 226 1.39 10.06 14.22
N LYS A 227 0.53 9.54 15.09
CA LYS A 227 0.88 8.88 16.34
C LYS A 227 0.56 7.40 16.23
N VAL A 228 1.58 6.56 16.27
CA VAL A 228 1.45 5.12 16.04
C VAL A 228 1.77 4.35 17.29
N THR A 229 0.85 3.49 17.74
CA THR A 229 1.08 2.55 18.84
C THR A 229 1.50 1.20 18.26
N VAL A 230 2.68 0.75 18.65
CA VAL A 230 3.27 -0.53 18.24
C VAL A 230 3.30 -1.47 19.44
N ARG A 231 2.73 -2.65 19.30
CA ARG A 231 2.84 -3.73 20.27
C ARG A 231 4.08 -4.57 19.97
N LYS A 232 5.08 -4.55 20.86
CA LYS A 232 6.23 -5.44 20.84
C LYS A 232 5.88 -6.71 21.62
N LYS A 233 5.76 -7.82 20.93
CA LYS A 233 5.39 -9.12 21.50
C LYS A 233 6.50 -9.68 22.39
N ALA A 234 6.12 -10.36 23.47
CA ALA A 234 7.04 -11.00 24.39
C ALA A 234 7.75 -12.20 23.72
N ARG A 235 9.05 -12.07 23.46
CA ARG A 235 9.90 -13.15 22.92
C ARG A 235 10.21 -14.25 23.95
N GLY A 236 10.06 -13.97 25.25
CA GLY A 236 10.61 -14.77 26.35
C GLY A 236 12.11 -14.60 26.47
N ILE A 237 12.69 -13.58 25.86
CA ILE A 237 14.13 -13.30 25.80
C ILE A 237 14.33 -11.79 26.03
N ASP A 238 15.26 -11.46 26.92
CA ASP A 238 15.78 -10.11 27.08
C ASP A 238 16.75 -9.81 25.92
N ASP A 239 16.27 -9.02 24.95
CA ASP A 239 17.00 -8.69 23.72
C ASP A 239 18.22 -7.78 23.97
N THR A 240 18.27 -7.10 25.12
CA THR A 240 19.44 -6.28 25.51
C THR A 240 20.60 -7.11 26.05
N LYS A 241 20.32 -8.30 26.59
CA LYS A 241 21.30 -9.23 27.15
C LYS A 241 21.74 -10.32 26.18
N CYS A 242 20.84 -10.74 25.29
CA CYS A 242 21.09 -11.84 24.37
C CYS A 242 22.14 -11.47 23.31
N ASN A 243 23.16 -12.32 23.15
CA ASN A 243 24.20 -12.18 22.12
C ASN A 243 24.05 -13.18 20.94
N GLY A 244 22.94 -13.91 20.84
CA GLY A 244 22.68 -14.82 19.73
C GLY A 244 23.52 -16.11 19.70
N CYS A 245 24.13 -16.54 20.81
CA CYS A 245 25.07 -17.68 20.83
C CYS A 245 24.43 -19.06 20.49
N GLY A 246 23.10 -19.21 20.48
CA GLY A 246 22.39 -20.41 20.08
C GLY A 246 22.34 -21.55 21.10
N ASN A 247 23.05 -21.48 22.24
CA ASN A 247 23.14 -22.57 23.24
C ASN A 247 21.76 -22.99 23.75
N CYS A 248 20.85 -22.04 23.94
CA CYS A 248 19.48 -22.31 24.40
C CYS A 248 18.69 -23.19 23.41
N ALA A 249 18.83 -22.94 22.11
CA ALA A 249 18.19 -23.73 21.05
C ALA A 249 18.80 -25.14 20.96
N GLN A 250 20.13 -25.26 21.02
CA GLN A 250 20.83 -26.54 20.96
C GLN A 250 20.45 -27.49 22.12
N LYS A 251 20.27 -26.94 23.32
CA LYS A 251 19.96 -27.71 24.54
C LYS A 251 18.45 -27.87 24.80
N CYS A 252 17.60 -27.27 23.96
CA CYS A 252 16.16 -27.44 24.08
C CYS A 252 15.76 -28.91 23.84
N PRO A 253 15.00 -29.55 24.76
CA PRO A 253 14.59 -30.94 24.58
C PRO A 253 13.52 -31.10 23.48
N ILE A 254 12.82 -30.05 23.14
CA ILE A 254 11.78 -30.05 22.09
C ILE A 254 12.46 -29.86 20.74
N LYS A 255 12.79 -30.95 20.04
CA LYS A 255 13.49 -30.90 18.75
C LYS A 255 12.67 -31.39 17.56
N LYS A 256 11.58 -32.14 17.78
CA LYS A 256 10.79 -32.80 16.74
C LYS A 256 9.27 -32.66 16.96
N LYS A 257 8.83 -31.64 17.70
CA LYS A 257 7.40 -31.39 17.93
C LYS A 257 6.84 -30.20 17.19
N ALA A 258 7.67 -29.20 16.87
CA ALA A 258 7.26 -28.04 16.10
C ALA A 258 7.87 -28.13 14.70
N PHE A 259 7.04 -27.94 13.67
CA PHE A 259 7.52 -27.76 12.31
C PHE A 259 8.17 -26.37 12.17
N SER A 260 9.17 -26.27 11.32
CA SER A 260 9.79 -24.99 10.94
C SER A 260 8.88 -24.26 9.96
N GLU A 261 8.35 -23.13 10.37
CA GLU A 261 7.57 -22.25 9.51
C GLU A 261 8.44 -21.68 8.39
N PHE A 262 9.71 -21.40 8.68
CA PHE A 262 10.67 -20.91 7.70
C PHE A 262 10.96 -21.93 6.59
N ASP A 263 11.00 -23.22 6.92
CA ASP A 263 11.16 -24.31 5.95
C ASP A 263 9.82 -24.85 5.42
N GLU A 264 8.72 -24.10 5.58
CA GLU A 264 7.38 -24.46 5.10
C GLU A 264 6.95 -25.87 5.51
N GLY A 265 7.25 -26.25 6.76
CA GLY A 265 6.89 -27.55 7.33
C GLY A 265 7.79 -28.72 6.93
N LEU A 266 8.82 -28.52 6.12
CA LEU A 266 9.72 -29.59 5.65
C LEU A 266 10.73 -30.06 6.70
N SER A 267 10.97 -29.29 7.74
CA SER A 267 11.85 -29.60 8.86
C SER A 267 11.21 -29.33 10.21
N PHE A 268 11.90 -29.72 11.29
CA PHE A 268 11.49 -29.44 12.66
C PHE A 268 12.41 -28.42 13.30
N ARG A 269 11.86 -27.65 14.26
CA ARG A 269 12.60 -26.68 15.06
C ARG A 269 12.41 -26.90 16.56
N PRO A 270 13.33 -26.42 17.41
CA PRO A 270 13.13 -26.40 18.86
C PRO A 270 12.07 -25.37 19.27
N ALA A 271 11.60 -25.46 20.52
CA ALA A 271 10.64 -24.50 21.07
C ALA A 271 11.24 -23.10 21.27
N ILE A 272 12.55 -23.00 21.47
CA ILE A 272 13.31 -21.75 21.46
C ILE A 272 14.23 -21.75 20.24
N TYR A 273 14.05 -20.77 19.35
CA TYR A 273 14.69 -20.82 18.03
C TYR A 273 14.94 -19.44 17.44
N VAL A 274 15.86 -19.39 16.51
CA VAL A 274 16.02 -18.31 15.53
C VAL A 274 15.48 -18.83 14.20
N PRO A 275 14.71 -18.06 13.43
CA PRO A 275 14.02 -18.57 12.23
C PRO A 275 14.96 -19.19 11.19
N PHE A 276 16.12 -18.56 10.96
CA PHE A 276 17.14 -19.04 10.01
C PHE A 276 18.53 -18.51 10.42
N PRO A 277 19.63 -19.11 9.92
CA PRO A 277 20.98 -18.79 10.38
C PRO A 277 21.41 -17.32 10.22
N GLN A 278 20.96 -16.66 9.14
CA GLN A 278 21.26 -15.26 8.83
C GLN A 278 20.24 -14.27 9.38
N ALA A 279 19.40 -14.68 10.32
CA ALA A 279 18.34 -13.83 10.88
C ALA A 279 18.89 -12.53 11.50
N VAL A 280 18.19 -11.44 11.28
CA VAL A 280 18.50 -10.11 11.81
C VAL A 280 17.27 -9.52 12.50
N PRO A 281 17.33 -9.24 13.82
CA PRO A 281 18.41 -9.57 14.73
C PRO A 281 18.53 -11.08 14.98
N ASN A 282 19.74 -11.56 15.29
CA ASN A 282 19.99 -12.95 15.67
C ASN A 282 19.58 -13.21 17.14
N ILE A 283 18.33 -12.98 17.47
CA ILE A 283 17.76 -13.12 18.79
C ILE A 283 16.65 -14.20 18.74
N PRO A 284 16.75 -15.25 19.55
CA PRO A 284 15.75 -16.31 19.54
C PRO A 284 14.38 -15.83 20.07
N VAL A 285 13.35 -16.59 19.76
CA VAL A 285 12.00 -16.48 20.32
C VAL A 285 11.57 -17.81 20.91
N ILE A 286 10.74 -17.78 21.94
CA ILE A 286 10.16 -19.00 22.56
C ILE A 286 8.73 -19.16 22.05
N ASP A 287 8.49 -20.27 21.36
CA ASP A 287 7.14 -20.69 20.99
C ASP A 287 6.43 -21.27 22.23
N LYS A 288 5.52 -20.45 22.77
CA LYS A 288 4.77 -20.79 23.99
C LYS A 288 3.87 -22.01 23.80
N SER A 289 3.42 -22.30 22.58
CA SER A 289 2.49 -23.40 22.27
C SER A 289 3.12 -24.79 22.41
N VAL A 290 4.44 -24.91 22.20
CA VAL A 290 5.18 -26.18 22.27
C VAL A 290 6.21 -26.22 23.39
N CYS A 291 6.49 -25.10 24.05
CA CYS A 291 7.47 -25.03 25.13
C CYS A 291 6.98 -25.72 26.39
N THR A 292 7.69 -26.73 26.87
CA THR A 292 7.33 -27.50 28.07
C THR A 292 7.22 -26.63 29.32
N TYR A 293 8.02 -25.57 29.46
CA TYR A 293 7.88 -24.65 30.59
C TYR A 293 6.51 -23.98 30.62
N TYR A 294 6.07 -23.39 29.48
CA TYR A 294 4.76 -22.74 29.42
C TYR A 294 3.59 -23.71 29.57
N GLN A 295 3.79 -25.01 29.20
CA GLN A 295 2.77 -26.03 29.34
C GLN A 295 2.69 -26.64 30.76
N THR A 296 3.85 -26.81 31.44
CA THR A 296 3.93 -27.61 32.68
C THR A 296 4.64 -26.94 33.84
N GLY A 297 5.30 -25.80 33.61
CA GLY A 297 6.14 -25.08 34.58
C GLY A 297 7.47 -25.77 34.95
N LYS A 298 7.80 -26.93 34.39
CA LYS A 298 8.89 -27.78 34.91
C LYS A 298 10.20 -27.75 34.12
N CYS A 299 10.25 -27.25 32.90
CA CYS A 299 11.46 -27.23 32.07
C CYS A 299 12.17 -25.87 32.11
N GLN A 300 13.45 -25.85 32.46
CA GLN A 300 14.30 -24.63 32.47
C GLN A 300 15.69 -24.90 31.86
N MET A 301 15.81 -25.80 30.90
CA MET A 301 17.10 -26.14 30.30
C MET A 301 17.77 -24.96 29.60
N CYS A 302 17.01 -24.12 28.92
CA CYS A 302 17.50 -22.90 28.26
C CYS A 302 18.04 -21.87 29.28
N VAL A 303 17.43 -21.75 30.46
CA VAL A 303 17.93 -20.88 31.55
C VAL A 303 19.28 -21.35 32.06
N LYS A 304 19.41 -22.68 32.33
CA LYS A 304 20.65 -23.27 32.88
C LYS A 304 21.87 -23.08 31.98
N VAL A 305 21.68 -22.99 30.68
CA VAL A 305 22.77 -22.86 29.69
C VAL A 305 22.97 -21.43 29.20
N CYS A 306 22.18 -20.48 29.66
CA CYS A 306 22.26 -19.08 29.24
C CYS A 306 23.21 -18.30 30.16
N GLY A 307 24.50 -18.22 29.80
CA GLY A 307 25.49 -17.45 30.56
C GLY A 307 25.24 -15.93 30.59
N ARG A 308 24.28 -15.42 29.82
CA ARG A 308 23.88 -14.00 29.81
C ARG A 308 22.61 -13.74 30.61
N GLU A 309 21.99 -14.77 31.17
CA GLU A 309 20.72 -14.66 31.91
C GLU A 309 19.61 -13.93 31.12
N ALA A 310 19.56 -14.16 29.80
CA ALA A 310 18.66 -13.47 28.90
C ALA A 310 17.25 -14.11 28.84
N ILE A 311 17.04 -15.32 29.41
CA ILE A 311 15.74 -16.00 29.34
C ILE A 311 14.77 -15.39 30.36
N LYS A 312 13.60 -14.96 29.88
CA LYS A 312 12.54 -14.29 30.65
C LYS A 312 11.17 -14.88 30.32
N PHE A 313 10.76 -15.93 31.04
CA PHE A 313 9.46 -16.59 30.80
C PHE A 313 8.26 -15.73 31.21
N ASP A 314 8.46 -14.77 32.11
CA ASP A 314 7.49 -13.82 32.64
C ASP A 314 7.37 -12.52 31.80
N GLN A 315 8.07 -12.47 30.67
CA GLN A 315 8.02 -11.31 29.77
C GLN A 315 6.60 -11.12 29.22
N GLU A 316 6.10 -9.90 29.28
CA GLU A 316 4.82 -9.47 28.72
C GLU A 316 5.00 -8.61 27.48
N ASP A 317 3.94 -8.48 26.69
CA ASP A 317 3.90 -7.56 25.55
C ASP A 317 4.06 -6.11 26.03
N THR A 318 4.80 -5.31 25.29
CA THR A 318 4.98 -3.89 25.59
C THR A 318 4.43 -3.03 24.47
N PHE A 319 3.92 -1.84 24.81
CA PHE A 319 3.38 -0.90 23.86
C PHE A 319 4.29 0.33 23.76
N ILE A 320 4.68 0.66 22.54
CA ILE A 320 5.57 1.76 22.21
C ILE A 320 4.80 2.73 21.33
N THR A 321 4.83 4.01 21.69
CA THR A 321 4.23 5.07 20.87
C THR A 321 5.32 5.78 20.09
N GLU A 322 5.11 5.93 18.77
CA GLU A 322 6.02 6.60 17.84
C GLU A 322 5.29 7.74 17.12
N ASP A 323 5.88 8.92 17.16
CA ASP A 323 5.42 10.05 16.36
C ASP A 323 6.16 10.06 15.02
N VAL A 324 5.41 10.10 13.90
CA VAL A 324 5.96 10.01 12.54
C VAL A 324 5.19 10.89 11.56
N GLY A 325 5.86 11.39 10.53
CA GLY A 325 5.22 12.23 9.51
C GLY A 325 4.65 11.45 8.33
N SER A 326 5.16 10.24 8.06
CA SER A 326 4.68 9.38 6.98
C SER A 326 4.69 7.91 7.37
N ILE A 327 3.87 7.12 6.65
CA ILE A 327 3.77 5.67 6.82
C ILE A 327 3.98 5.01 5.46
N VAL A 328 4.91 4.04 5.37
CA VAL A 328 5.11 3.18 4.21
C VAL A 328 4.64 1.77 4.57
N VAL A 329 3.68 1.25 3.81
CA VAL A 329 3.13 -0.10 4.01
C VAL A 329 3.81 -1.07 3.05
N ALA A 330 4.57 -2.02 3.59
CA ALA A 330 5.40 -2.98 2.86
C ALA A 330 5.17 -4.42 3.35
N THR A 331 3.93 -4.78 3.66
CA THR A 331 3.56 -6.05 4.33
C THR A 331 3.65 -7.29 3.45
N GLY A 332 3.96 -7.12 2.15
CA GLY A 332 4.15 -8.23 1.23
C GLY A 332 2.88 -9.04 0.94
N TYR A 333 3.05 -10.35 0.80
CA TYR A 333 1.99 -11.28 0.40
C TYR A 333 2.08 -12.60 1.19
N LYS A 334 1.08 -13.45 1.04
CA LYS A 334 1.06 -14.84 1.47
C LYS A 334 0.89 -15.74 0.24
N LEU A 335 1.48 -16.93 0.24
CA LEU A 335 1.14 -17.94 -0.75
C LEU A 335 -0.26 -18.49 -0.51
N TYR A 336 -0.93 -18.80 -1.62
CA TYR A 336 -2.20 -19.51 -1.61
C TYR A 336 -2.04 -20.85 -0.90
N THR A 337 -2.73 -21.00 0.21
CA THR A 337 -2.78 -22.25 1.00
C THR A 337 -4.19 -22.83 0.94
N ILE A 338 -4.36 -24.06 1.42
CA ILE A 338 -5.68 -24.73 1.50
C ILE A 338 -6.60 -24.02 2.51
N ASP A 339 -6.05 -23.12 3.31
CA ASP A 339 -6.78 -22.35 4.29
C ASP A 339 -7.73 -21.33 3.64
N LYS A 340 -8.73 -20.94 4.37
CA LYS A 340 -9.87 -20.12 3.97
C LYS A 340 -9.49 -18.82 3.26
N LYS A 341 -10.36 -18.36 2.34
CA LYS A 341 -10.32 -16.99 1.79
C LYS A 341 -10.43 -15.94 2.90
N PRO A 342 -10.08 -14.67 2.65
CA PRO A 342 -10.28 -13.59 3.62
C PRO A 342 -11.72 -13.43 4.12
N ASP A 343 -12.71 -13.93 3.37
CA ASP A 343 -14.14 -13.95 3.71
C ASP A 343 -14.60 -15.25 4.41
N ASP A 344 -13.66 -16.06 4.92
CA ASP A 344 -13.90 -17.38 5.54
C ASP A 344 -14.49 -18.46 4.62
N SER A 345 -14.69 -18.20 3.33
CA SER A 345 -15.13 -19.24 2.40
C SER A 345 -14.00 -20.22 2.09
N GLU A 346 -14.35 -21.52 1.92
CA GLU A 346 -13.36 -22.54 1.58
C GLU A 346 -12.76 -22.31 0.18
N ILE A 347 -11.43 -22.41 0.11
CA ILE A 347 -10.71 -22.37 -1.17
C ILE A 347 -10.68 -23.78 -1.76
N LYS A 348 -11.48 -23.98 -2.80
CA LYS A 348 -11.49 -25.24 -3.55
C LYS A 348 -10.41 -25.20 -4.63
N GLY A 349 -9.69 -26.30 -4.85
CA GLY A 349 -8.83 -26.46 -6.01
C GLY A 349 -7.39 -26.83 -5.74
N TYR A 350 -6.85 -26.56 -4.58
CA TYR A 350 -5.46 -26.90 -4.25
C TYR A 350 -5.32 -28.41 -3.95
N GLY A 351 -6.26 -28.99 -3.22
CA GLY A 351 -6.31 -30.41 -2.90
C GLY A 351 -6.61 -31.32 -4.11
N GLU A 352 -7.14 -30.80 -5.22
CA GLU A 352 -7.38 -31.58 -6.41
C GLU A 352 -6.09 -32.13 -7.05
N TYR A 353 -4.96 -31.44 -6.83
CA TYR A 353 -3.64 -31.89 -7.23
C TYR A 353 -2.94 -32.76 -6.18
N GLY A 354 -3.61 -33.08 -5.07
CA GLY A 354 -3.12 -33.99 -4.04
C GLY A 354 -2.15 -33.34 -3.03
N TYR A 355 -2.04 -32.01 -2.97
CA TYR A 355 -1.28 -31.33 -1.93
C TYR A 355 -1.85 -31.66 -0.54
N GLY A 356 -0.97 -31.90 0.42
CA GLY A 356 -1.37 -32.36 1.76
C GLY A 356 -1.76 -33.84 1.84
N LYS A 357 -2.10 -34.48 0.71
CA LYS A 357 -2.38 -35.92 0.62
C LYS A 357 -1.14 -36.71 0.18
N TYR A 358 -0.45 -36.22 -0.84
CA TYR A 358 0.74 -36.87 -1.40
C TYR A 358 1.98 -36.10 -0.94
N LYS A 359 2.93 -36.80 -0.32
CA LYS A 359 4.11 -36.19 0.33
C LYS A 359 5.03 -35.44 -0.63
N ASP A 360 5.11 -35.90 -1.88
CA ASP A 360 6.01 -35.30 -2.90
C ASP A 360 5.25 -34.39 -3.88
N VAL A 361 4.00 -34.02 -3.56
CA VAL A 361 3.31 -32.90 -4.17
C VAL A 361 3.48 -31.69 -3.24
N ILE A 362 4.34 -30.76 -3.66
CA ILE A 362 4.80 -29.62 -2.88
C ILE A 362 4.49 -28.29 -3.61
N ASP A 363 4.56 -27.19 -2.90
CA ASP A 363 4.46 -25.88 -3.52
C ASP A 363 5.83 -25.28 -3.90
N GLY A 364 5.78 -24.13 -4.61
CA GLY A 364 7.00 -23.48 -5.09
C GLY A 364 7.94 -23.03 -3.97
N LEU A 365 7.41 -22.59 -2.81
CA LEU A 365 8.24 -22.14 -1.71
C LEU A 365 8.89 -23.31 -0.95
N GLN A 366 8.20 -24.42 -0.83
CA GLN A 366 8.78 -25.67 -0.35
C GLN A 366 9.92 -26.15 -1.27
N PHE A 367 9.75 -26.03 -2.60
CA PHE A 367 10.83 -26.33 -3.52
C PHE A 367 12.04 -25.40 -3.34
N GLU A 368 11.82 -24.09 -3.12
CA GLU A 368 12.90 -23.13 -2.77
C GLU A 368 13.69 -23.59 -1.54
N ARG A 369 12.99 -24.04 -0.51
CA ARG A 369 13.65 -24.51 0.70
C ARG A 369 14.47 -25.78 0.48
N ILE A 370 13.99 -26.69 -0.36
CA ILE A 370 14.74 -27.90 -0.77
C ILE A 370 15.97 -27.50 -1.60
N ALA A 371 15.82 -26.55 -2.54
CA ALA A 371 16.90 -26.12 -3.41
C ALA A 371 17.96 -25.23 -2.72
N SER A 372 17.62 -24.63 -1.57
CA SER A 372 18.51 -23.72 -0.84
C SER A 372 19.59 -24.44 -0.06
N ALA A 373 20.84 -23.94 -0.13
CA ALA A 373 21.96 -24.45 0.66
C ALA A 373 21.73 -24.36 2.17
N SER A 374 20.91 -23.41 2.65
CA SER A 374 20.50 -23.27 4.05
C SER A 374 19.22 -24.03 4.37
N GLY A 375 18.66 -24.76 3.43
CA GLY A 375 17.42 -25.50 3.60
C GLY A 375 17.63 -26.90 4.22
N PRO A 376 16.53 -27.64 4.43
CA PRO A 376 16.53 -28.91 5.17
C PRO A 376 17.30 -30.04 4.50
N THR A 377 17.62 -29.88 3.20
CA THR A 377 18.35 -30.85 2.37
C THR A 377 19.76 -30.37 2.00
N SER A 378 20.21 -29.25 2.58
CA SER A 378 21.50 -28.60 2.22
C SER A 378 21.63 -28.29 0.73
N GLY A 379 20.48 -28.03 0.06
CA GLY A 379 20.42 -27.66 -1.34
C GLY A 379 20.33 -28.83 -2.32
N GLU A 380 20.33 -30.06 -1.87
CA GLU A 380 20.08 -31.21 -2.72
C GLU A 380 18.59 -31.38 -3.01
N ILE A 381 18.24 -31.63 -4.28
CA ILE A 381 16.86 -31.87 -4.67
C ILE A 381 16.45 -33.29 -4.27
N GLN A 382 15.70 -33.36 -3.17
CA GLN A 382 15.25 -34.62 -2.58
C GLN A 382 13.74 -34.65 -2.39
N ARG A 383 13.12 -35.81 -2.60
CA ARG A 383 11.70 -36.03 -2.30
C ARG A 383 11.47 -35.98 -0.80
N PRO A 384 10.44 -35.26 -0.31
CA PRO A 384 10.06 -35.27 1.11
C PRO A 384 9.78 -36.67 1.68
N SER A 385 9.21 -37.57 0.88
CA SER A 385 8.77 -38.90 1.31
C SER A 385 9.92 -39.83 1.71
N ASP A 386 10.96 -39.99 0.88
CA ASP A 386 12.01 -41.00 1.01
C ASP A 386 13.44 -40.48 0.88
N LYS A 387 13.60 -39.13 0.70
CA LYS A 387 14.88 -38.45 0.55
C LYS A 387 15.68 -38.83 -0.70
N LYS A 388 15.08 -39.51 -1.66
CA LYS A 388 15.72 -39.82 -2.94
C LYS A 388 15.63 -38.63 -3.90
N THR A 389 16.60 -38.54 -4.80
CA THR A 389 16.59 -37.56 -5.90
C THR A 389 15.52 -37.92 -6.92
N PRO A 390 14.55 -37.04 -7.21
CA PRO A 390 13.55 -37.28 -8.25
C PRO A 390 14.21 -37.26 -9.62
N LYS A 391 13.89 -38.24 -10.46
CA LYS A 391 14.36 -38.28 -11.87
C LYS A 391 13.40 -37.61 -12.82
N LYS A 392 12.14 -37.49 -12.46
CA LYS A 392 11.12 -36.82 -13.26
C LYS A 392 10.28 -35.92 -12.40
N ILE A 393 10.30 -34.63 -12.72
CA ILE A 393 9.56 -33.60 -11.98
C ILE A 393 8.57 -32.88 -12.89
N VAL A 394 7.38 -32.62 -12.37
CA VAL A 394 6.34 -31.85 -13.08
C VAL A 394 6.02 -30.58 -12.32
N PHE A 395 6.11 -29.44 -12.97
CA PHE A 395 5.70 -28.12 -12.47
C PHE A 395 4.34 -27.77 -13.07
N ILE A 396 3.41 -27.34 -12.22
CA ILE A 396 2.06 -26.93 -12.64
C ILE A 396 1.87 -25.45 -12.34
N GLN A 397 1.66 -24.65 -13.38
CA GLN A 397 1.46 -23.22 -13.25
C GLN A 397 0.00 -22.84 -13.00
N CYS A 398 -0.21 -21.60 -12.52
CA CYS A 398 -1.51 -20.98 -12.28
C CYS A 398 -2.39 -21.71 -11.26
N VAL A 399 -1.81 -22.44 -10.30
CA VAL A 399 -2.59 -23.10 -9.25
C VAL A 399 -3.21 -22.04 -8.33
N GLY A 400 -4.55 -21.97 -8.30
CA GLY A 400 -5.30 -20.95 -7.57
C GLY A 400 -5.34 -19.57 -8.25
N SER A 401 -4.73 -19.38 -9.44
CA SER A 401 -4.74 -18.14 -10.21
C SER A 401 -5.52 -18.29 -11.52
N ARG A 402 -6.15 -17.19 -11.99
CA ARG A 402 -6.84 -17.10 -13.29
C ARG A 402 -8.03 -18.06 -13.42
N ASP A 403 -8.64 -18.38 -12.30
CA ASP A 403 -9.80 -19.27 -12.24
C ASP A 403 -10.63 -18.95 -10.98
N GLU A 404 -11.72 -18.19 -11.13
CA GLU A 404 -12.60 -17.80 -10.00
C GLU A 404 -13.32 -18.98 -9.37
N SER A 405 -13.55 -20.05 -10.13
CA SER A 405 -14.24 -21.24 -9.62
C SER A 405 -13.44 -22.01 -8.58
N LYS A 406 -12.11 -21.87 -8.61
CA LYS A 406 -11.19 -22.63 -7.78
C LYS A 406 -10.21 -21.77 -6.97
N GLY A 407 -10.14 -20.46 -7.24
CA GLY A 407 -9.18 -19.56 -6.62
C GLY A 407 -9.46 -18.10 -6.94
N PHE A 408 -8.49 -17.42 -7.52
CA PHE A 408 -8.55 -16.00 -7.86
C PHE A 408 -8.59 -15.76 -9.36
N SER A 409 -9.33 -14.73 -9.81
CA SER A 409 -9.42 -14.36 -11.22
C SER A 409 -8.12 -13.72 -11.76
N TYR A 410 -7.31 -13.12 -10.89
CA TYR A 410 -6.09 -12.44 -11.29
C TYR A 410 -4.92 -13.41 -11.53
N CYS A 411 -3.91 -12.92 -12.27
CA CYS A 411 -2.63 -13.58 -12.46
C CYS A 411 -1.67 -13.19 -11.33
N SER A 412 -0.99 -14.17 -10.73
CA SER A 412 0.05 -13.95 -9.72
C SER A 412 1.38 -13.47 -10.27
N LYS A 413 1.46 -13.21 -11.58
CA LYS A 413 2.56 -12.58 -12.32
C LYS A 413 3.90 -13.31 -12.29
N ILE A 414 4.42 -13.67 -11.11
CA ILE A 414 5.79 -14.17 -10.94
C ILE A 414 5.96 -15.68 -11.18
N CYS A 415 4.84 -16.44 -11.22
CA CYS A 415 4.93 -17.91 -11.25
C CYS A 415 5.60 -18.46 -12.52
N CYS A 416 5.43 -17.83 -13.69
CA CYS A 416 6.12 -18.24 -14.91
C CYS A 416 7.63 -18.14 -14.76
N MET A 417 8.11 -17.08 -14.12
CA MET A 417 9.53 -16.81 -13.95
C MET A 417 10.17 -17.72 -12.89
N TYR A 418 9.56 -17.85 -11.70
CA TYR A 418 10.15 -18.73 -10.70
C TYR A 418 10.03 -20.20 -11.06
N THR A 419 9.01 -20.61 -11.84
CA THR A 419 8.94 -21.98 -12.36
C THR A 419 10.08 -22.27 -13.35
N ALA A 420 10.36 -21.35 -14.27
CA ALA A 420 11.53 -21.47 -15.14
C ALA A 420 12.82 -21.61 -14.32
N LYS A 421 13.02 -20.76 -13.33
CA LYS A 421 14.17 -20.85 -12.40
C LYS A 421 14.22 -22.20 -11.68
N HIS A 422 13.11 -22.69 -11.12
CA HIS A 422 13.07 -23.98 -10.43
C HIS A 422 13.44 -25.14 -11.35
N ALA A 423 12.93 -25.12 -12.58
CA ALA A 423 13.24 -26.14 -13.56
C ALA A 423 14.73 -26.11 -13.96
N MET A 424 15.32 -24.92 -14.15
CA MET A 424 16.76 -24.76 -14.41
C MET A 424 17.59 -25.26 -13.23
N LEU A 425 17.28 -24.85 -11.99
CA LEU A 425 17.97 -25.32 -10.79
C LEU A 425 17.91 -26.85 -10.62
N TYR A 426 16.75 -27.43 -10.94
CA TYR A 426 16.61 -28.89 -10.94
C TYR A 426 17.53 -29.53 -11.99
N LYS A 427 17.54 -29.03 -13.22
CA LYS A 427 18.39 -29.56 -14.31
C LYS A 427 19.89 -29.39 -13.99
N HIS A 428 20.29 -28.28 -13.40
CA HIS A 428 21.69 -28.04 -12.99
C HIS A 428 22.17 -29.01 -11.91
N LYS A 429 21.26 -29.47 -11.04
CA LYS A 429 21.58 -30.40 -9.92
C LYS A 429 21.33 -31.86 -10.25
N VAL A 430 20.45 -32.14 -11.19
CA VAL A 430 20.05 -33.48 -11.60
C VAL A 430 20.18 -33.59 -13.13
N HIS A 431 21.40 -33.73 -13.61
CA HIS A 431 21.74 -33.65 -15.06
C HIS A 431 20.97 -34.64 -15.93
N ASP A 432 20.68 -35.86 -15.42
CA ASP A 432 19.89 -36.91 -16.10
C ASP A 432 18.40 -36.84 -15.81
N GLY A 433 17.96 -35.78 -15.09
CA GLY A 433 16.56 -35.58 -14.72
C GLY A 433 15.73 -34.97 -15.85
N GLU A 434 14.43 -35.27 -15.85
CA GLU A 434 13.46 -34.70 -16.80
C GLU A 434 12.55 -33.71 -16.05
N ALA A 435 12.43 -32.46 -16.57
CA ALA A 435 11.57 -31.42 -16.06
C ALA A 435 10.46 -31.11 -17.08
N TYR A 436 9.22 -31.09 -16.61
CA TYR A 436 8.03 -30.77 -17.39
C TYR A 436 7.31 -29.60 -16.76
N VAL A 437 6.84 -28.62 -17.56
CA VAL A 437 6.08 -27.45 -17.11
C VAL A 437 4.74 -27.41 -17.83
N PHE A 438 3.63 -27.59 -17.10
CA PHE A 438 2.30 -27.32 -17.63
C PHE A 438 1.96 -25.84 -17.47
N TYR A 439 1.59 -25.17 -18.57
CA TYR A 439 1.31 -23.74 -18.61
C TYR A 439 0.11 -23.41 -19.51
N MET A 440 -0.58 -22.30 -19.24
CA MET A 440 -1.63 -21.78 -20.13
C MET A 440 -1.05 -20.79 -21.14
N ASP A 441 -0.32 -19.81 -20.69
CA ASP A 441 0.53 -18.87 -21.42
C ASP A 441 1.70 -18.44 -20.53
N ILE A 442 2.79 -17.97 -21.13
CA ILE A 442 3.98 -17.50 -20.42
C ILE A 442 3.89 -15.98 -20.30
N ARG A 443 3.97 -15.48 -19.08
CA ARG A 443 3.95 -14.07 -18.75
C ARG A 443 5.32 -13.64 -18.20
N ALA A 444 6.23 -13.39 -19.11
CA ALA A 444 7.62 -12.99 -18.85
C ALA A 444 7.81 -11.49 -19.11
N GLY A 445 7.01 -10.65 -18.46
CA GLY A 445 7.00 -9.19 -18.66
C GLY A 445 8.06 -8.48 -17.83
N GLY A 446 9.32 -8.51 -18.24
CA GLY A 446 10.43 -7.82 -17.60
C GLY A 446 11.68 -7.84 -18.50
N LYS A 447 12.69 -7.04 -18.13
CA LYS A 447 13.95 -7.00 -18.90
C LYS A 447 14.70 -8.33 -18.76
N GLY A 448 14.94 -9.01 -19.89
CA GLY A 448 15.65 -10.29 -19.94
C GLY A 448 14.80 -11.49 -19.49
N TYR A 449 13.48 -11.33 -19.26
CA TYR A 449 12.63 -12.40 -18.74
C TYR A 449 12.25 -13.41 -19.81
N ASP A 450 11.97 -12.96 -21.04
CA ASP A 450 11.67 -13.84 -22.16
C ASP A 450 12.88 -14.70 -22.51
N GLU A 451 14.05 -14.09 -22.57
CA GLU A 451 15.34 -14.77 -22.81
C GLU A 451 15.64 -15.79 -21.70
N PHE A 452 15.30 -15.49 -20.45
CA PHE A 452 15.47 -16.42 -19.34
C PHE A 452 14.60 -17.67 -19.48
N VAL A 453 13.33 -17.50 -19.87
CA VAL A 453 12.44 -18.65 -20.16
C VAL A 453 12.91 -19.42 -21.36
N ARG A 454 13.37 -18.73 -22.42
CA ARG A 454 13.93 -19.37 -23.62
C ARG A 454 15.14 -20.21 -23.26
N ARG A 455 16.05 -19.72 -22.43
CA ARG A 455 17.21 -20.45 -21.92
C ARG A 455 16.81 -21.75 -21.22
N ALA A 456 15.78 -21.71 -20.35
CA ALA A 456 15.27 -22.92 -19.71
C ALA A 456 14.79 -23.98 -20.72
N ILE A 457 14.21 -23.57 -21.86
CA ILE A 457 13.70 -24.46 -22.90
C ILE A 457 14.83 -24.97 -23.78
N GLU A 458 15.68 -24.09 -24.30
CA GLU A 458 16.67 -24.39 -25.35
C GLU A 458 17.96 -24.98 -24.79
N GLU A 459 18.47 -24.43 -23.66
CA GLU A 459 19.75 -24.86 -23.09
C GLU A 459 19.55 -25.95 -22.02
N ASP A 460 18.59 -25.79 -21.12
CA ASP A 460 18.33 -26.76 -20.04
C ASP A 460 17.35 -27.88 -20.46
N HIS A 461 16.80 -27.79 -21.67
CA HIS A 461 15.88 -28.78 -22.24
C HIS A 461 14.64 -29.07 -21.36
N VAL A 462 14.12 -28.05 -20.71
CA VAL A 462 12.86 -28.15 -19.95
C VAL A 462 11.69 -28.28 -20.93
N LYS A 463 10.86 -29.30 -20.71
CA LYS A 463 9.73 -29.62 -21.60
C LYS A 463 8.48 -28.79 -21.18
N TYR A 464 8.15 -27.78 -21.97
CA TYR A 464 6.96 -26.96 -21.76
C TYR A 464 5.76 -27.54 -22.52
N ILE A 465 4.67 -27.81 -21.80
CA ILE A 465 3.41 -28.39 -22.32
C ILE A 465 2.29 -27.35 -22.13
N ARG A 466 1.75 -26.84 -23.23
CA ARG A 466 0.66 -25.87 -23.18
C ARG A 466 -0.65 -26.59 -22.89
N GLY A 467 -1.16 -26.42 -21.68
CA GLY A 467 -2.41 -27.03 -21.26
C GLY A 467 -2.59 -27.01 -19.74
N ARG A 468 -3.66 -27.61 -19.28
CA ARG A 468 -3.94 -27.75 -17.84
C ARG A 468 -3.88 -29.21 -17.43
N VAL A 469 -3.38 -29.44 -16.24
CA VAL A 469 -3.48 -30.74 -15.60
C VAL A 469 -4.91 -30.94 -15.14
N SER A 470 -5.50 -32.08 -15.52
CA SER A 470 -6.86 -32.47 -15.16
C SER A 470 -6.91 -33.28 -13.88
N ARG A 471 -5.90 -34.11 -13.62
CA ARG A 471 -5.89 -35.04 -12.49
C ARG A 471 -4.46 -35.48 -12.14
N ILE A 472 -4.24 -35.69 -10.82
CA ILE A 472 -3.06 -36.36 -10.26
C ILE A 472 -3.53 -37.48 -9.36
N TYR A 473 -2.90 -38.65 -9.47
CA TYR A 473 -3.09 -39.79 -8.57
C TYR A 473 -1.81 -40.61 -8.44
N GLU A 474 -1.69 -41.37 -7.37
CA GLU A 474 -0.53 -42.21 -7.11
C GLU A 474 -0.78 -43.60 -7.67
N GLU A 475 0.20 -44.15 -8.38
CA GLU A 475 0.21 -45.52 -8.92
C GLU A 475 1.64 -46.04 -8.93
N ASN A 476 1.86 -47.21 -8.35
CA ASN A 476 3.18 -47.88 -8.28
C ASN A 476 4.32 -47.00 -7.73
N GLY A 477 4.02 -46.14 -6.75
CA GLY A 477 4.99 -45.26 -6.12
C GLY A 477 5.41 -44.06 -6.99
N LYS A 478 4.67 -43.77 -8.06
CA LYS A 478 4.79 -42.59 -8.93
C LYS A 478 3.51 -41.76 -8.90
N TYR A 479 3.62 -40.48 -9.21
CA TYR A 479 2.46 -39.59 -9.39
C TYR A 479 2.11 -39.50 -10.86
N ILE A 480 0.98 -40.06 -11.23
CA ILE A 480 0.47 -40.03 -12.60
C ILE A 480 -0.22 -38.69 -12.81
N VAL A 481 0.41 -37.84 -13.60
CA VAL A 481 -0.09 -36.50 -13.97
C VAL A 481 -0.75 -36.59 -15.33
N LYS A 482 -2.07 -36.37 -15.39
CA LYS A 482 -2.85 -36.34 -16.65
C LYS A 482 -3.21 -34.92 -17.02
N GLY A 483 -3.01 -34.61 -18.29
CA GLY A 483 -3.35 -33.31 -18.86
C GLY A 483 -3.53 -33.41 -20.36
N GLU A 484 -3.61 -32.27 -21.01
CA GLU A 484 -3.71 -32.14 -22.46
C GLU A 484 -2.60 -31.20 -22.93
N ASP A 485 -1.96 -31.57 -24.07
CA ASP A 485 -1.17 -30.65 -24.87
C ASP A 485 -2.09 -30.00 -25.91
N THR A 486 -2.48 -28.79 -25.69
CA THR A 486 -3.40 -28.05 -26.56
C THR A 486 -2.76 -27.60 -27.89
N LEU A 487 -1.42 -27.63 -28.00
CA LEU A 487 -0.73 -27.35 -29.25
C LEU A 487 -0.71 -28.60 -30.14
N ALA A 488 -0.50 -29.77 -29.55
CA ALA A 488 -0.48 -31.04 -30.27
C ALA A 488 -1.88 -31.68 -30.38
N GLY A 489 -2.88 -31.19 -29.66
CA GLY A 489 -4.25 -31.76 -29.59
C GLY A 489 -4.27 -33.19 -29.03
N LYS A 490 -3.41 -33.48 -28.03
CA LYS A 490 -3.22 -34.85 -27.51
C LYS A 490 -3.30 -34.86 -25.98
N SER A 491 -3.94 -35.92 -25.46
CA SER A 491 -3.85 -36.22 -24.02
C SER A 491 -2.43 -36.67 -23.68
N ILE A 492 -1.91 -36.16 -22.57
CA ILE A 492 -0.58 -36.48 -22.04
C ILE A 492 -0.72 -37.12 -20.66
N THR A 493 0.09 -38.13 -20.43
CA THR A 493 0.25 -38.79 -19.13
C THR A 493 1.74 -38.85 -18.80
N ILE A 494 2.11 -38.33 -17.61
CA ILE A 494 3.50 -38.31 -17.12
C ILE A 494 3.55 -39.02 -15.79
N ASP A 495 4.47 -39.97 -15.65
CA ASP A 495 4.77 -40.68 -14.39
C ASP A 495 5.85 -39.90 -13.60
N ALA A 496 5.45 -38.98 -12.78
CA ALA A 496 6.36 -38.09 -12.04
C ALA A 496 6.83 -38.69 -10.70
N ASP A 497 8.06 -38.39 -10.31
CA ASP A 497 8.57 -38.67 -8.96
C ASP A 497 8.16 -37.58 -7.96
N MET A 498 8.03 -36.35 -8.44
CA MET A 498 7.65 -35.19 -7.64
C MET A 498 6.85 -34.18 -8.47
N VAL A 499 5.92 -33.50 -7.85
CA VAL A 499 5.11 -32.45 -8.47
C VAL A 499 5.28 -31.14 -7.67
N VAL A 500 5.52 -30.04 -8.38
CA VAL A 500 5.64 -28.70 -7.79
C VAL A 500 4.51 -27.81 -8.27
N LEU A 501 3.74 -27.28 -7.37
CA LEU A 501 2.60 -26.41 -7.65
C LEU A 501 3.01 -24.93 -7.59
N ALA A 502 2.90 -24.25 -8.72
CA ALA A 502 3.12 -22.81 -8.80
C ALA A 502 1.84 -22.07 -8.37
N THR A 503 1.76 -21.78 -7.09
CA THR A 503 0.56 -21.31 -6.42
C THR A 503 0.38 -19.81 -6.50
N ALA A 504 -0.87 -19.34 -6.33
CA ALA A 504 -1.22 -17.93 -6.34
C ALA A 504 -0.56 -17.15 -5.19
N MET A 505 -0.26 -15.87 -5.46
CA MET A 505 0.01 -14.88 -4.42
C MET A 505 -1.30 -14.30 -3.92
N MET A 506 -1.50 -14.23 -2.63
CA MET A 506 -2.67 -13.59 -2.01
C MET A 506 -2.22 -12.53 -1.01
N ALA A 507 -3.13 -11.59 -0.70
CA ALA A 507 -2.87 -10.61 0.36
C ALA A 507 -2.62 -11.31 1.70
N GLN A 508 -1.93 -10.61 2.61
CA GLN A 508 -1.72 -11.15 3.98
C GLN A 508 -3.07 -11.38 4.66
N PRO A 509 -3.24 -12.45 5.45
CA PRO A 509 -4.53 -12.76 6.11
C PRO A 509 -5.08 -11.62 6.98
N ASN A 510 -4.21 -10.81 7.58
CA ASN A 510 -4.56 -9.65 8.41
C ASN A 510 -4.54 -8.31 7.66
N ALA A 511 -4.45 -8.32 6.33
CA ALA A 511 -4.33 -7.09 5.53
C ALA A 511 -5.53 -6.16 5.72
N THR A 512 -6.75 -6.69 5.73
CA THR A 512 -7.98 -5.92 5.93
C THR A 512 -8.05 -5.28 7.32
N LYS A 513 -7.62 -6.01 8.37
CA LYS A 513 -7.54 -5.46 9.73
C LYS A 513 -6.53 -4.31 9.80
N LEU A 514 -5.35 -4.49 9.21
CA LEU A 514 -4.35 -3.42 9.18
C LEU A 514 -4.85 -2.22 8.37
N ALA A 515 -5.50 -2.44 7.22
CA ALA A 515 -6.10 -1.36 6.43
C ALA A 515 -7.08 -0.52 7.23
N GLN A 516 -7.96 -1.17 8.00
CA GLN A 516 -8.90 -0.50 8.91
C GLN A 516 -8.17 0.28 10.02
N THR A 517 -7.10 -0.30 10.58
CA THR A 517 -6.28 0.34 11.63
C THR A 517 -5.60 1.61 11.15
N ILE A 518 -5.10 1.63 9.90
CA ILE A 518 -4.37 2.77 9.34
C ILE A 518 -5.23 3.66 8.43
N GLY A 519 -6.51 3.31 8.22
CA GLY A 519 -7.46 4.11 7.46
C GLY A 519 -7.21 4.14 5.94
N ILE A 520 -6.90 2.99 5.33
CA ILE A 520 -6.71 2.87 3.88
C ILE A 520 -7.70 1.88 3.24
N SER A 521 -7.93 2.02 1.95
CA SER A 521 -8.80 1.14 1.18
C SER A 521 -8.05 -0.10 0.65
N TYR A 522 -8.82 -1.16 0.39
CA TYR A 522 -8.34 -2.42 -0.18
C TYR A 522 -9.36 -2.96 -1.18
N ASP A 523 -8.91 -3.82 -2.08
CA ASP A 523 -9.76 -4.47 -3.07
C ASP A 523 -10.47 -5.72 -2.50
N LYS A 524 -11.30 -6.35 -3.34
CA LYS A 524 -12.03 -7.58 -2.97
C LYS A 524 -11.13 -8.78 -2.63
N TYR A 525 -9.84 -8.70 -2.91
CA TYR A 525 -8.85 -9.74 -2.63
C TYR A 525 -7.97 -9.40 -1.42
N GLY A 526 -8.15 -8.21 -0.82
CA GLY A 526 -7.40 -7.75 0.33
C GLY A 526 -6.09 -7.02 0.00
N PHE A 527 -5.78 -6.77 -1.27
CA PHE A 527 -4.66 -5.91 -1.66
C PHE A 527 -5.01 -4.43 -1.45
N TYR A 528 -4.04 -3.63 -1.02
CA TYR A 528 -4.29 -2.20 -0.76
C TYR A 528 -4.39 -1.40 -2.06
N ASN A 529 -5.37 -0.49 -2.11
CA ASN A 529 -5.62 0.33 -3.29
C ASN A 529 -4.73 1.58 -3.31
N GLU A 530 -4.10 1.82 -4.45
CA GLU A 530 -3.48 3.09 -4.76
C GLU A 530 -4.53 4.17 -5.08
N ALA A 531 -4.13 5.44 -4.92
CA ALA A 531 -5.00 6.58 -5.20
C ALA A 531 -5.31 6.74 -6.70
N HIS A 532 -4.36 6.36 -7.57
CA HIS A 532 -4.55 6.31 -9.02
C HIS A 532 -3.50 5.42 -9.69
N PRO A 533 -3.90 4.41 -10.49
CA PRO A 533 -2.97 3.37 -10.98
C PRO A 533 -1.86 3.89 -11.90
N LYS A 534 -2.04 5.02 -12.58
CA LYS A 534 -1.05 5.60 -13.49
C LYS A 534 -0.30 6.80 -12.92
N LEU A 535 -1.00 7.67 -12.20
CA LEU A 535 -0.47 8.98 -11.79
C LEU A 535 -0.01 9.01 -10.33
N ARG A 536 -0.59 8.14 -9.48
CA ARG A 536 -0.29 8.06 -8.04
C ARG A 536 -0.21 6.59 -7.59
N PRO A 537 0.71 5.79 -8.18
CA PRO A 537 0.72 4.33 -8.01
C PRO A 537 1.26 3.88 -6.65
N VAL A 538 1.93 4.74 -5.91
CA VAL A 538 2.48 4.43 -4.57
C VAL A 538 1.75 5.17 -3.45
N GLU A 539 0.88 6.12 -3.75
CA GLU A 539 0.10 6.87 -2.78
C GLU A 539 -1.26 6.21 -2.58
N VAL A 540 -1.80 6.23 -1.39
CA VAL A 540 -3.20 5.88 -1.13
C VAL A 540 -4.07 7.14 -1.07
N SER A 541 -5.39 6.99 -1.00
CA SER A 541 -6.31 8.13 -0.86
C SER A 541 -6.10 8.89 0.46
N THR A 542 -5.64 8.21 1.51
CA THR A 542 -5.26 8.83 2.78
C THR A 542 -3.88 9.45 2.67
N ALA A 543 -3.80 10.76 2.75
CA ALA A 543 -2.55 11.49 2.56
C ALA A 543 -1.48 11.11 3.62
N GLY A 544 -0.21 11.01 3.19
CA GLY A 544 0.93 10.67 4.04
C GLY A 544 1.18 9.17 4.22
N ILE A 545 0.36 8.31 3.59
CA ILE A 545 0.53 6.86 3.59
C ILE A 545 0.87 6.38 2.18
N PHE A 546 1.88 5.53 2.07
CA PHE A 546 2.44 5.05 0.81
C PHE A 546 2.52 3.53 0.77
N LEU A 547 2.41 2.94 -0.41
CA LEU A 547 2.47 1.49 -0.62
C LEU A 547 3.82 1.09 -1.23
N ALA A 548 4.38 -0.02 -0.78
CA ALA A 548 5.63 -0.58 -1.29
C ALA A 548 5.52 -2.10 -1.50
N GLY A 549 5.78 -2.53 -2.73
CA GLY A 549 5.87 -3.94 -3.09
C GLY A 549 4.54 -4.69 -3.19
N ALA A 550 4.56 -5.98 -2.88
CA ALA A 550 3.49 -6.93 -3.17
C ALA A 550 2.23 -6.79 -2.30
N CYS A 551 2.19 -5.88 -1.33
CA CYS A 551 0.98 -5.57 -0.57
C CYS A 551 -0.10 -4.85 -1.42
N GLN A 552 0.30 -4.22 -2.54
CA GLN A 552 -0.59 -3.54 -3.47
C GLN A 552 -1.10 -4.48 -4.58
N SER A 553 -0.25 -5.37 -5.07
CA SER A 553 -0.60 -6.39 -6.08
C SER A 553 0.58 -7.35 -6.27
N PRO A 554 0.41 -8.51 -6.92
CA PRO A 554 1.52 -9.41 -7.23
C PRO A 554 2.66 -8.70 -7.97
N LYS A 555 3.88 -8.79 -7.41
CA LYS A 555 5.12 -8.15 -7.93
C LYS A 555 6.32 -9.05 -7.69
N ASP A 556 7.31 -8.93 -8.56
CA ASP A 556 8.64 -9.52 -8.37
C ASP A 556 9.55 -8.64 -7.49
N ILE A 557 10.80 -9.09 -7.29
CA ILE A 557 11.77 -8.38 -6.45
C ILE A 557 12.16 -7.02 -7.07
N PRO A 558 12.56 -6.92 -8.36
CA PRO A 558 12.89 -5.63 -8.99
C PRO A 558 11.77 -4.60 -8.90
N GLU A 559 10.53 -4.99 -9.19
CA GLU A 559 9.38 -4.10 -9.08
C GLU A 559 9.11 -3.69 -7.63
N SER A 560 9.26 -4.62 -6.70
CA SER A 560 9.09 -4.37 -5.26
C SER A 560 10.11 -3.37 -4.73
N VAL A 561 11.36 -3.47 -5.18
CA VAL A 561 12.45 -2.53 -4.84
C VAL A 561 12.19 -1.15 -5.47
N ALA A 562 11.85 -1.10 -6.75
CA ALA A 562 11.54 0.15 -7.45
C ALA A 562 10.36 0.90 -6.80
N MET A 563 9.30 0.17 -6.45
CA MET A 563 8.13 0.74 -5.77
C MET A 563 8.46 1.21 -4.35
N ALA A 564 9.34 0.50 -3.64
CA ALA A 564 9.81 0.89 -2.31
C ALA A 564 10.58 2.21 -2.35
N SER A 565 11.49 2.38 -3.32
CA SER A 565 12.22 3.63 -3.54
C SER A 565 11.30 4.76 -3.94
N ALA A 566 10.26 4.50 -4.74
CA ALA A 566 9.24 5.49 -5.08
C ALA A 566 8.43 5.94 -3.83
N ALA A 567 8.04 5.01 -2.94
CA ALA A 567 7.35 5.33 -1.70
C ALA A 567 8.25 6.13 -0.72
N ALA A 568 9.54 5.77 -0.64
CA ALA A 568 10.55 6.52 0.11
C ALA A 568 10.69 7.94 -0.44
N ALA A 569 10.82 8.12 -1.76
CA ALA A 569 10.89 9.43 -2.40
C ALA A 569 9.68 10.32 -2.07
N LYS A 570 8.46 9.76 -2.01
CA LYS A 570 7.27 10.51 -1.59
C LYS A 570 7.33 10.93 -0.12
N SER A 571 7.85 10.10 0.77
CA SER A 571 8.11 10.49 2.17
C SER A 571 9.15 11.60 2.26
N LEU A 572 10.22 11.54 1.47
CA LEU A 572 11.28 12.56 1.43
C LEU A 572 10.77 13.92 0.93
N VAL A 573 9.87 13.92 -0.06
CA VAL A 573 9.21 15.17 -0.51
C VAL A 573 8.45 15.83 0.64
N LEU A 574 7.73 15.06 1.46
CA LEU A 574 7.05 15.58 2.65
C LEU A 574 8.06 16.16 3.67
N PHE A 575 9.19 15.49 3.89
CA PHE A 575 10.21 15.91 4.86
C PHE A 575 11.08 17.08 4.39
N GLY A 576 11.01 17.42 3.10
CA GLY A 576 11.70 18.57 2.51
C GLY A 576 11.19 19.93 3.04
N SER A 577 10.03 19.95 3.71
CA SER A 577 9.46 21.16 4.33
C SER A 577 9.32 20.97 5.84
N ASP A 578 9.46 22.06 6.60
CA ASP A 578 9.20 22.06 8.06
C ASP A 578 7.71 22.15 8.36
N VAL A 579 6.94 22.65 7.42
CA VAL A 579 5.48 22.83 7.53
C VAL A 579 4.79 22.30 6.28
N LEU A 580 3.63 21.73 6.47
CA LEU A 580 2.70 21.34 5.41
C LEU A 580 1.60 22.39 5.32
N GLU A 581 1.39 22.94 4.14
CA GLU A 581 0.26 23.82 3.86
C GLU A 581 -0.95 22.98 3.43
N ARG A 582 -2.08 23.24 4.08
CA ARG A 582 -3.36 22.57 3.82
C ARG A 582 -4.42 23.59 3.42
N GLU A 583 -5.40 23.11 2.66
CA GLU A 583 -6.57 23.92 2.29
C GLU A 583 -7.29 24.43 3.56
N PRO A 584 -7.62 25.71 3.62
CA PRO A 584 -8.29 26.31 4.76
C PRO A 584 -9.81 26.05 4.81
N THR A 585 -10.37 25.40 3.78
CA THR A 585 -11.79 25.04 3.69
C THR A 585 -12.11 23.89 4.64
N VAL A 586 -12.09 24.19 5.94
CA VAL A 586 -12.39 23.28 7.06
C VAL A 586 -13.60 23.76 7.83
N ALA A 587 -14.20 22.88 8.62
CA ALA A 587 -15.25 23.28 9.53
C ALA A 587 -14.70 24.18 10.65
N ARG A 588 -15.49 25.16 11.09
CA ARG A 588 -15.21 26.03 12.23
C ARG A 588 -16.40 26.02 13.19
N VAL A 589 -16.12 26.00 14.49
CA VAL A 589 -17.16 26.09 15.52
C VAL A 589 -17.24 27.51 16.07
N ASN A 590 -18.42 28.08 16.02
CA ASN A 590 -18.69 29.31 16.77
C ASN A 590 -18.86 28.93 18.24
N GLU A 591 -17.82 29.22 19.02
CA GLU A 591 -17.74 28.83 20.43
C GLU A 591 -18.85 29.49 21.29
N SER A 592 -19.34 30.69 20.93
CA SER A 592 -20.35 31.39 21.69
C SER A 592 -21.73 30.74 21.63
N VAL A 593 -22.05 30.11 20.48
CA VAL A 593 -23.35 29.50 20.16
C VAL A 593 -23.37 27.99 20.39
N CYS A 594 -22.21 27.33 20.46
CA CYS A 594 -22.11 25.89 20.58
C CYS A 594 -22.77 25.36 21.84
N ALA A 595 -23.77 24.47 21.67
CA ALA A 595 -24.51 23.86 22.77
C ALA A 595 -23.80 22.71 23.49
N GLY A 596 -22.64 22.22 22.97
CA GLY A 596 -21.91 21.09 23.56
C GLY A 596 -22.60 19.73 23.42
N CYS A 597 -23.49 19.56 22.45
CA CYS A 597 -24.24 18.31 22.25
C CYS A 597 -23.44 17.17 21.54
N PHE A 598 -22.34 17.49 20.88
CA PHE A 598 -21.42 16.58 20.18
C PHE A 598 -22.04 15.69 19.08
N TYR A 599 -23.19 16.08 18.49
CA TYR A 599 -23.70 15.39 17.29
C TYR A 599 -22.71 15.47 16.12
N CYS A 600 -22.03 16.62 15.97
CA CYS A 600 -20.96 16.79 14.99
C CYS A 600 -19.82 15.76 15.14
N GLN A 601 -19.45 15.39 16.38
CA GLN A 601 -18.43 14.37 16.66
C GLN A 601 -18.87 12.98 16.21
N LYS A 602 -20.16 12.63 16.44
CA LYS A 602 -20.69 11.29 16.11
C LYS A 602 -20.74 11.02 14.61
N VAL A 603 -20.90 12.05 13.78
CA VAL A 603 -21.00 11.92 12.32
C VAL A 603 -19.68 12.19 11.61
N CYS A 604 -18.64 12.61 12.31
CA CYS A 604 -17.36 12.93 11.70
C CYS A 604 -16.61 11.65 11.32
N ALA A 605 -16.57 11.34 10.02
CA ALA A 605 -15.84 10.18 9.48
C ALA A 605 -14.32 10.27 9.68
N TYR A 606 -13.79 11.47 9.94
CA TYR A 606 -12.35 11.74 10.08
C TYR A 606 -11.90 11.93 11.52
N ASN A 607 -12.79 11.76 12.50
CA ASN A 607 -12.52 11.99 13.92
C ASN A 607 -11.91 13.38 14.22
N ALA A 608 -12.28 14.37 13.39
CA ALA A 608 -11.73 15.72 13.47
C ALA A 608 -12.38 16.59 14.55
N ILE A 609 -13.40 16.11 15.25
CA ILE A 609 -14.12 16.88 16.28
C ILE A 609 -13.66 16.42 17.66
N GLU A 610 -13.05 17.34 18.38
CA GLU A 610 -12.55 17.16 19.74
C GLU A 610 -13.41 17.91 20.75
N LYS A 611 -13.20 17.63 22.03
CA LYS A 611 -13.84 18.36 23.14
C LYS A 611 -12.90 19.44 23.64
N LYS A 612 -13.39 20.69 23.73
CA LYS A 612 -12.67 21.81 24.30
C LYS A 612 -13.40 22.27 25.56
N GLU A 613 -12.70 22.32 26.68
CA GLU A 613 -13.21 22.86 27.92
C GLU A 613 -13.05 24.38 27.96
N ILE A 614 -14.12 25.09 28.25
CA ILE A 614 -14.09 26.51 28.51
C ILE A 614 -14.12 26.70 30.04
N ARG A 615 -13.10 27.37 30.58
CA ARG A 615 -12.92 27.60 32.01
C ARG A 615 -12.96 29.09 32.33
N ASP A 616 -13.40 29.44 33.55
CA ASP A 616 -13.35 30.80 34.06
C ASP A 616 -11.91 31.22 34.44
N ARG A 617 -11.77 32.48 34.90
CA ARG A 617 -10.45 33.01 35.31
C ARG A 617 -9.92 32.33 36.59
N GLN A 618 -10.76 31.65 37.34
CA GLN A 618 -10.41 30.86 38.52
C GLN A 618 -10.10 29.40 38.21
N GLY A 619 -10.23 28.96 36.92
CA GLY A 619 -9.97 27.61 36.48
C GLY A 619 -11.17 26.65 36.56
N ASN A 620 -12.36 27.11 37.03
CA ASN A 620 -13.55 26.27 37.08
C ASN A 620 -14.11 26.01 35.69
N LEU A 621 -14.61 24.80 35.44
CA LEU A 621 -15.24 24.44 34.18
C LEU A 621 -16.58 25.18 34.02
N ILE A 622 -16.71 26.03 32.99
CA ILE A 622 -17.96 26.68 32.61
C ILE A 622 -18.78 25.75 31.72
N ARG A 623 -18.19 25.25 30.65
CA ARG A 623 -18.84 24.34 29.67
C ARG A 623 -17.82 23.62 28.81
N THR A 624 -18.26 22.53 28.20
CA THR A 624 -17.49 21.80 27.19
C THR A 624 -18.13 21.98 25.80
N ILE A 625 -17.36 22.39 24.83
CA ILE A 625 -17.80 22.64 23.45
C ILE A 625 -17.08 21.77 22.46
N ALA A 626 -17.62 21.69 21.24
CA ALA A 626 -16.92 21.05 20.13
C ALA A 626 -15.76 21.94 19.63
N TYR A 627 -14.66 21.32 19.25
CA TYR A 627 -13.51 21.97 18.63
C TYR A 627 -13.14 21.18 17.37
N VAL A 628 -12.81 21.86 16.27
CA VAL A 628 -12.38 21.22 15.04
C VAL A 628 -10.85 21.18 14.98
N ASN A 629 -10.30 19.99 14.96
CA ASN A 629 -8.90 19.79 14.62
C ASN A 629 -8.72 19.99 13.10
N SER A 630 -8.20 21.15 12.74
CA SER A 630 -8.01 21.53 11.32
C SER A 630 -7.03 20.63 10.57
N GLY A 631 -6.12 19.95 11.28
CA GLY A 631 -5.22 18.96 10.73
C GLY A 631 -5.93 17.68 10.26
N LEU A 632 -7.03 17.30 10.91
CA LEU A 632 -7.83 16.11 10.58
C LEU A 632 -9.02 16.42 9.67
N CYS A 633 -9.56 17.63 9.72
CA CYS A 633 -10.77 18.02 9.00
C CYS A 633 -10.54 17.98 7.48
N GLN A 634 -11.44 17.32 6.73
CA GLN A 634 -11.40 17.23 5.26
C GLN A 634 -12.46 18.12 4.58
N GLY A 635 -13.11 19.03 5.31
CA GLY A 635 -14.05 19.97 4.72
C GLY A 635 -15.35 19.34 4.16
N CYS A 636 -15.76 18.16 4.60
CA CYS A 636 -16.90 17.43 4.03
C CYS A 636 -18.29 18.03 4.38
N GLY A 637 -18.38 18.95 5.33
CA GLY A 637 -19.62 19.65 5.71
C GLY A 637 -20.62 18.85 6.54
N THR A 638 -20.47 17.53 6.75
CA THR A 638 -21.44 16.68 7.47
C THR A 638 -21.75 17.20 8.87
N CYS A 639 -20.76 17.75 9.58
CA CYS A 639 -20.93 18.32 10.92
C CYS A 639 -21.77 19.60 10.92
N ASN A 640 -21.74 20.40 9.86
CA ASN A 640 -22.61 21.57 9.69
C ASN A 640 -24.08 21.12 9.56
N ALA A 641 -24.35 20.16 8.65
CA ALA A 641 -25.69 19.68 8.38
C ALA A 641 -26.43 19.13 9.61
N VAL A 642 -25.73 18.53 10.57
CA VAL A 642 -26.34 17.94 11.79
C VAL A 642 -26.32 18.85 13.01
N CYS A 643 -25.80 20.07 12.89
CA CYS A 643 -25.66 20.98 14.03
C CYS A 643 -26.99 21.66 14.39
N PRO A 644 -27.65 21.32 15.51
CA PRO A 644 -28.97 21.89 15.85
C PRO A 644 -28.89 23.36 16.26
N SER A 645 -27.73 23.81 16.78
CA SER A 645 -27.49 25.20 17.16
C SER A 645 -26.89 26.05 16.04
N LYS A 646 -26.69 25.48 14.82
CA LYS A 646 -26.01 26.13 13.68
C LYS A 646 -24.68 26.80 14.06
N SER A 647 -23.99 26.21 15.05
CA SER A 647 -22.69 26.72 15.51
C SER A 647 -21.51 26.21 14.72
N VAL A 648 -21.71 25.28 13.78
CA VAL A 648 -20.66 24.74 12.90
C VAL A 648 -20.87 25.31 11.51
N GLU A 649 -19.85 25.94 10.96
CA GLU A 649 -19.81 26.47 9.59
C GLU A 649 -18.67 25.82 8.83
N LEU A 650 -18.81 25.72 7.49
CA LEU A 650 -17.72 25.32 6.61
C LEU A 650 -17.14 26.59 5.98
N ILE A 651 -15.86 26.81 6.20
CA ILE A 651 -15.14 27.98 5.62
C ILE A 651 -15.11 27.84 4.10
N GLY A 652 -15.48 28.89 3.36
CA GLY A 652 -15.58 28.90 1.89
C GLY A 652 -16.87 28.26 1.35
N PHE A 653 -17.79 27.82 2.24
CA PHE A 653 -19.12 27.27 1.92
C PHE A 653 -20.12 27.62 3.04
N ASN A 654 -20.14 28.88 3.44
CA ASN A 654 -21.11 29.36 4.41
C ASN A 654 -22.50 29.62 3.78
N ASP A 655 -23.53 29.83 4.60
CA ASP A 655 -24.90 30.03 4.12
C ASP A 655 -25.00 31.22 3.16
N GLU A 656 -24.27 32.32 3.37
CA GLU A 656 -24.32 33.51 2.51
C GLU A 656 -23.75 33.25 1.13
N GLU A 657 -22.65 32.49 1.04
CA GLU A 657 -22.04 32.06 -0.23
C GLU A 657 -23.02 31.19 -1.02
N ILE A 658 -23.61 30.17 -0.36
CA ILE A 658 -24.56 29.23 -0.99
C ILE A 658 -25.84 29.95 -1.44
N TYR A 659 -26.40 30.84 -0.60
CA TYR A 659 -27.59 31.63 -1.00
C TYR A 659 -27.29 32.57 -2.15
N ALA A 660 -26.08 33.15 -2.24
CA ALA A 660 -25.69 33.97 -3.39
C ALA A 660 -25.68 33.17 -4.68
N GLU A 661 -25.19 31.92 -4.66
CA GLU A 661 -25.21 31.02 -5.82
C GLU A 661 -26.65 30.66 -6.24
N ILE A 662 -27.53 30.34 -5.28
CA ILE A 662 -28.94 30.01 -5.54
C ILE A 662 -29.67 31.22 -6.11
N ASN A 663 -29.50 32.39 -5.53
CA ASN A 663 -30.15 33.63 -5.99
C ASN A 663 -29.65 34.09 -7.36
N ALA A 664 -28.46 33.65 -7.78
CA ALA A 664 -27.95 33.94 -9.12
C ALA A 664 -28.77 33.27 -10.25
N LEU A 665 -29.56 32.23 -9.91
CA LEU A 665 -30.41 31.52 -10.87
C LEU A 665 -31.83 32.13 -11.00
N SER A 666 -32.22 33.01 -10.06
CA SER A 666 -33.50 33.71 -10.07
C SER A 666 -33.33 35.11 -10.78
#